data_c7054fb90d7d931d9b30176404e0201b
#
_entry.id   c7054fb90d7d931d9b30176404e0201b
#
_cell.length_a   1.000
_cell.length_b   1.000
_cell.length_c   1.000
_cell.angle_alpha   90.00
_cell.angle_beta   90.00
_cell.angle_gamma   90.00
#
_symmetry.space_group_name_H-M   'P 1'
#
loop_
_entity.id
_entity.type
_entity.pdbx_description
1 polymer ?
#
loop_
_entity_poly.entity_id
_entity_poly.type
_entity_poly.pdbx_seq_one_letter_code
_entity_poly.pdbx_strand_id
1 'polypeptide(L)'
;MPLPSRHREPQQREGPVQEYRGDQAAPARQSQKGLKSPIQDWLQHLHARHHGKTLGKLASYIPELTKADPNHFGVVLTAADGQSYAVGDADALFTIQSISKPLVYGLALEDHGTAGVLRRVGVEPTGEAFNSIVMDEANNRPFNPMVNAGAIATTALIRGQGSEERFARILDMFSRYAGRQLTVDEAVFHSERATGHRNRAIAYLQLNSGMIEEPVMEHLDLYFRQCAILVSARDLSMMAATLANNGVNPLTGERAIAAEHVKTVLSVMASCGMYDYSGEWVYRVGLPAKSGVGGGIIAVLPGQFGFGTFSPLLDEHGNSHRGIEACKELSQRFHLHVYDMHFVADNIVRRHYRGGAVTSKRLRGARERKVIEWSGHRILIYELQGGLYFATAEQLLRRIVADSTHSAFVILDVRRISRADHSALLLLKDMSVTLAKSGKTLVLADITPQMQIDWRALEEEGASGALCFENVDAALEHCENRLILEADPEALDSGMLLPLSEMDILRNLSADEIARLEPYIETVTHQAGDCIIREGDAADRLYLLASGNASVDVVLDDGKRRTRLAAFRPGVSFGEFALFDRGRRVANVIAETPVTCYVLLFQKLEQIEATEPDLYHRVLFALGRLLTDRLRRVTAEVRALT
;
A
#
# COMPACT_ATOMS: atom_id res chain seq x y z
N MET A 1 33.79 -56.93 -7.70
CA MET A 1 34.84 -56.37 -6.82
C MET A 1 34.52 -54.92 -6.58
N PRO A 2 34.17 -54.54 -5.36
CA PRO A 2 33.85 -53.14 -5.00
C PRO A 2 35.09 -52.47 -4.36
N LEU A 3 35.27 -51.19 -4.61
CA LEU A 3 36.23 -50.33 -3.94
C LEU A 3 35.58 -49.60 -2.77
N PRO A 4 36.28 -49.33 -1.67
CA PRO A 4 35.69 -48.88 -0.42
C PRO A 4 35.57 -47.35 -0.30
N SER A 5 34.48 -46.96 0.35
CA SER A 5 34.18 -45.64 0.87
C SER A 5 35.13 -45.20 2.00
N ARG A 6 35.57 -43.96 2.02
CA ARG A 6 36.17 -43.30 3.19
C ARG A 6 35.35 -42.07 3.56
N HIS A 7 34.63 -42.19 4.65
CA HIS A 7 34.12 -41.08 5.45
C HIS A 7 35.27 -40.35 6.15
N ARG A 8 35.28 -39.04 6.12
CA ARG A 8 35.98 -38.18 7.09
C ARG A 8 34.98 -37.22 7.68
N GLU A 9 34.70 -37.36 8.95
CA GLU A 9 34.09 -36.38 9.82
C GLU A 9 35.06 -35.20 10.07
N PRO A 10 34.58 -33.94 10.18
CA PRO A 10 35.36 -32.86 10.77
C PRO A 10 35.07 -32.72 12.26
N GLN A 11 36.12 -32.72 13.06
CA GLN A 11 36.16 -32.48 14.49
C GLN A 11 35.62 -31.09 14.87
N GLN A 12 34.73 -31.05 15.85
CA GLN A 12 34.33 -29.88 16.60
C GLN A 12 35.50 -29.36 17.45
N ARG A 13 35.78 -28.07 17.39
CA ARG A 13 36.58 -27.34 18.36
C ARG A 13 35.61 -26.46 19.16
N GLU A 14 35.39 -26.84 20.40
CA GLU A 14 34.77 -26.00 21.42
C GLU A 14 35.79 -24.95 21.90
N GLY A 15 35.40 -23.69 21.86
CA GLY A 15 36.06 -22.56 22.54
C GLY A 15 35.07 -21.91 23.51
N PRO A 16 35.50 -21.35 24.65
CA PRO A 16 34.65 -21.03 25.80
C PRO A 16 33.72 -19.84 25.54
N VAL A 17 32.44 -20.03 25.90
CA VAL A 17 31.40 -19.01 25.96
C VAL A 17 31.69 -18.10 27.16
N GLN A 18 31.98 -16.82 26.92
CA GLN A 18 31.96 -15.77 27.93
C GLN A 18 30.54 -15.26 28.11
N GLU A 19 29.96 -15.51 29.29
CA GLU A 19 28.75 -14.85 29.78
C GLU A 19 28.99 -13.36 29.99
N TYR A 20 28.32 -12.51 29.17
CA TYR A 20 28.18 -11.08 29.45
C TYR A 20 26.85 -10.87 30.19
N ARG A 21 26.91 -10.80 31.51
CA ARG A 21 25.89 -10.12 32.34
C ARG A 21 26.15 -8.62 32.28
N GLY A 22 25.20 -7.88 31.78
CA GLY A 22 25.19 -6.44 31.77
C GLY A 22 23.77 -5.92 31.70
N ASP A 23 23.12 -5.82 32.86
CA ASP A 23 21.94 -4.97 33.07
C ASP A 23 22.31 -3.51 32.76
N GLN A 24 21.89 -3.02 31.59
CA GLN A 24 21.68 -1.61 31.33
C GLN A 24 20.33 -1.44 30.68
N ALA A 25 19.39 -0.90 31.47
CA ALA A 25 18.11 -0.43 30.98
C ALA A 25 18.32 0.50 29.77
N ALA A 26 17.79 0.11 28.62
CA ALA A 26 17.78 0.96 27.44
C ALA A 26 17.01 2.26 27.75
N PRO A 27 17.54 3.44 27.39
CA PRO A 27 16.83 4.69 27.59
C PRO A 27 15.51 4.64 26.81
N ALA A 28 14.43 5.06 27.46
CA ALA A 28 13.10 5.19 26.88
C ALA A 28 13.21 5.92 25.53
N ARG A 29 12.87 5.24 24.44
CA ARG A 29 12.77 5.86 23.11
C ARG A 29 11.76 6.99 23.21
N GLN A 30 12.24 8.24 23.20
CA GLN A 30 11.40 9.39 22.90
C GLN A 30 10.69 9.11 21.59
N SER A 31 9.36 9.14 21.61
CA SER A 31 8.52 8.94 20.44
C SER A 31 8.82 10.07 19.43
N GLN A 32 9.67 9.79 18.47
CA GLN A 32 9.71 10.59 17.25
C GLN A 32 8.29 10.53 16.67
N LYS A 33 7.66 11.69 16.45
CA LYS A 33 6.40 11.80 15.74
C LYS A 33 6.62 11.32 14.30
N GLY A 34 6.54 9.99 14.09
CA GLY A 34 6.58 9.38 12.77
C GLY A 34 5.39 9.86 11.93
N LEU A 35 5.54 9.81 10.61
CA LEU A 35 4.43 9.99 9.66
C LEU A 35 3.27 9.06 10.05
N LYS A 36 2.07 9.62 10.19
CA LYS A 36 0.86 8.83 10.44
C LYS A 36 0.29 8.34 9.11
N SER A 37 -0.34 7.16 9.13
CA SER A 37 -1.08 6.67 7.98
C SER A 37 -2.27 7.59 7.68
N PRO A 38 -2.53 7.98 6.41
CA PRO A 38 -3.73 8.73 6.04
C PRO A 38 -5.04 8.02 6.44
N ILE A 39 -5.05 6.68 6.45
CA ILE A 39 -6.20 5.89 6.90
C ILE A 39 -6.44 6.11 8.39
N GLN A 40 -5.39 6.11 9.21
CA GLN A 40 -5.50 6.37 10.64
C GLN A 40 -6.03 7.78 10.91
N ASP A 41 -5.51 8.79 10.20
CA ASP A 41 -5.95 10.17 10.32
C ASP A 41 -7.41 10.33 9.87
N TRP A 42 -7.79 9.69 8.77
CA TRP A 42 -9.18 9.72 8.30
C TRP A 42 -10.14 9.06 9.31
N LEU A 43 -9.79 7.89 9.87
CA LEU A 43 -10.60 7.24 10.90
C LEU A 43 -10.74 8.12 12.15
N GLN A 44 -9.70 8.87 12.55
CA GLN A 44 -9.78 9.83 13.64
C GLN A 44 -10.80 10.94 13.34
N HIS A 45 -10.80 11.49 12.13
CA HIS A 45 -11.77 12.50 11.71
C HIS A 45 -13.20 11.95 11.63
N LEU A 46 -13.36 10.74 11.08
CA LEU A 46 -14.65 10.05 11.04
C LEU A 46 -15.21 9.85 12.46
N HIS A 47 -14.40 9.31 13.37
CA HIS A 47 -14.77 9.10 14.76
C HIS A 47 -15.18 10.42 15.42
N ALA A 48 -14.35 11.47 15.33
CA ALA A 48 -14.63 12.78 15.92
C ALA A 48 -15.96 13.39 15.39
N ARG A 49 -16.28 13.19 14.12
CA ARG A 49 -17.51 13.69 13.49
C ARG A 49 -18.77 13.01 13.99
N HIS A 50 -18.68 11.72 14.34
CA HIS A 50 -19.84 10.92 14.73
C HIS A 50 -19.94 10.67 16.24
N HIS A 51 -18.85 10.78 17.00
CA HIS A 51 -18.81 10.48 18.44
C HIS A 51 -19.88 11.25 19.24
N GLY A 52 -20.08 12.54 18.96
CA GLY A 52 -21.05 13.38 19.65
C GLY A 52 -22.53 13.16 19.27
N LYS A 53 -22.83 12.27 18.31
CA LYS A 53 -24.21 11.97 17.91
C LYS A 53 -24.85 11.04 18.95
N THR A 54 -25.98 11.49 19.57
CA THR A 54 -26.69 10.76 20.62
C THR A 54 -28.04 10.21 20.15
N LEU A 55 -28.27 10.16 18.85
CA LEU A 55 -29.49 9.61 18.27
C LEU A 55 -29.52 8.09 18.46
N GLY A 56 -30.74 7.57 18.74
CA GLY A 56 -30.97 6.16 18.96
C GLY A 56 -31.28 5.83 20.42
N LYS A 57 -31.44 4.52 20.71
CA LYS A 57 -31.77 3.99 22.04
C LYS A 57 -30.96 2.73 22.31
N LEU A 58 -30.69 2.45 23.58
CA LEU A 58 -30.09 1.15 23.96
C LEU A 58 -31.09 0.02 23.69
N ALA A 59 -30.57 -1.16 23.33
CA ALA A 59 -31.38 -2.37 23.24
C ALA A 59 -32.03 -2.68 24.62
N SER A 60 -33.32 -3.02 24.63
CA SER A 60 -34.06 -3.25 25.87
C SER A 60 -34.73 -4.62 25.94
N TYR A 61 -34.67 -5.44 24.88
CA TYR A 61 -35.37 -6.74 24.89
C TYR A 61 -34.63 -7.82 25.73
N ILE A 62 -33.34 -7.67 25.98
CA ILE A 62 -32.58 -8.39 26.99
C ILE A 62 -32.20 -7.35 28.06
N PRO A 63 -32.59 -7.54 29.34
CA PRO A 63 -32.34 -6.54 30.40
C PRO A 63 -30.86 -6.18 30.56
N GLU A 64 -29.94 -7.13 30.39
CA GLU A 64 -28.49 -6.90 30.52
C GLU A 64 -27.95 -5.90 29.47
N LEU A 65 -28.53 -5.84 28.28
CA LEU A 65 -28.06 -4.91 27.22
C LEU A 65 -28.36 -3.43 27.56
N THR A 66 -29.30 -3.16 28.47
CA THR A 66 -29.58 -1.78 28.90
C THR A 66 -28.45 -1.17 29.74
N LYS A 67 -27.48 -1.99 30.20
CA LYS A 67 -26.35 -1.54 31.02
C LYS A 67 -25.17 -1.00 30.17
N ALA A 68 -25.27 -1.08 28.84
CA ALA A 68 -24.21 -0.58 27.95
C ALA A 68 -24.02 0.95 28.11
N ASP A 69 -22.77 1.44 28.07
CA ASP A 69 -22.50 2.87 28.08
C ASP A 69 -22.85 3.48 26.71
N PRO A 70 -23.84 4.38 26.62
CA PRO A 70 -24.28 4.98 25.37
C PRO A 70 -23.20 5.83 24.67
N ASN A 71 -22.14 6.22 25.39
CA ASN A 71 -21.04 7.02 24.84
C ASN A 71 -20.01 6.19 24.07
N HIS A 72 -19.94 4.88 24.29
CA HIS A 72 -18.98 4.04 23.57
C HIS A 72 -19.14 4.18 22.05
N PHE A 73 -18.02 4.44 21.38
CA PHE A 73 -17.92 4.42 19.94
C PHE A 73 -16.50 4.00 19.52
N GLY A 74 -16.38 2.81 18.96
CA GLY A 74 -15.16 2.25 18.41
C GLY A 74 -15.30 1.97 16.92
N VAL A 75 -14.25 2.25 16.16
CA VAL A 75 -14.16 2.02 14.71
C VAL A 75 -12.83 1.39 14.37
N VAL A 76 -12.85 0.30 13.63
CA VAL A 76 -11.64 -0.43 13.24
C VAL A 76 -11.74 -0.86 11.77
N LEU A 77 -10.64 -0.66 11.03
CA LEU A 77 -10.44 -1.19 9.68
C LEU A 77 -9.24 -2.13 9.72
N THR A 78 -9.41 -3.36 9.25
CA THR A 78 -8.34 -4.36 9.13
C THR A 78 -8.20 -4.79 7.67
N ALA A 79 -7.04 -4.52 7.08
CA ALA A 79 -6.72 -4.91 5.70
C ALA A 79 -6.55 -6.44 5.58
N ALA A 80 -6.69 -6.97 4.36
CA ALA A 80 -6.58 -8.41 4.10
C ALA A 80 -5.19 -9.02 4.40
N ASP A 81 -4.18 -8.18 4.65
CA ASP A 81 -2.84 -8.59 5.11
C ASP A 81 -2.65 -8.51 6.63
N GLY A 82 -3.70 -8.20 7.39
CA GLY A 82 -3.71 -8.16 8.85
C GLY A 82 -3.38 -6.80 9.47
N GLN A 83 -2.99 -5.79 8.68
CA GLN A 83 -2.77 -4.45 9.23
C GLN A 83 -4.08 -3.83 9.71
N SER A 84 -4.10 -3.35 10.96
CA SER A 84 -5.31 -2.84 11.60
C SER A 84 -5.15 -1.38 12.03
N TYR A 85 -6.19 -0.58 11.79
CA TYR A 85 -6.30 0.83 12.18
C TYR A 85 -7.51 0.99 13.09
N ALA A 86 -7.32 1.51 14.28
CA ALA A 86 -8.35 1.57 15.31
C ALA A 86 -8.47 2.98 15.92
N VAL A 87 -9.70 3.39 16.22
CA VAL A 87 -9.99 4.67 16.86
C VAL A 87 -11.16 4.52 17.83
N GLY A 88 -11.13 5.30 18.93
CA GLY A 88 -12.14 5.29 19.97
C GLY A 88 -12.13 4.03 20.82
N ASP A 89 -13.28 3.58 21.25
CA ASP A 89 -13.48 2.43 22.15
C ASP A 89 -13.36 1.09 21.41
N ALA A 90 -12.27 0.95 20.62
CA ALA A 90 -12.06 -0.19 19.73
C ALA A 90 -11.94 -1.53 20.46
N ASP A 91 -11.50 -1.51 21.72
CA ASP A 91 -11.24 -2.68 22.56
C ASP A 91 -12.31 -2.89 23.63
N ALA A 92 -13.37 -2.04 23.69
CA ALA A 92 -14.48 -2.22 24.59
C ALA A 92 -15.24 -3.50 24.25
N LEU A 93 -15.46 -4.36 25.26
CA LEU A 93 -16.14 -5.65 25.08
C LEU A 93 -17.66 -5.46 25.10
N PHE A 94 -18.32 -6.19 24.22
CA PHE A 94 -19.78 -6.30 24.15
C PHE A 94 -20.16 -7.67 23.56
N THR A 95 -21.41 -8.08 23.71
CA THR A 95 -21.85 -9.37 23.18
C THR A 95 -22.14 -9.29 21.69
N ILE A 96 -21.66 -10.29 20.93
CA ILE A 96 -21.69 -10.32 19.45
C ILE A 96 -23.10 -10.30 18.88
N GLN A 97 -24.05 -10.87 19.60
CA GLN A 97 -25.47 -10.93 19.24
C GLN A 97 -25.69 -11.47 17.80
N SER A 98 -26.51 -10.81 17.00
CA SER A 98 -26.86 -11.27 15.65
C SER A 98 -25.68 -11.27 14.64
N ILE A 99 -24.52 -10.71 14.98
CA ILE A 99 -23.34 -10.85 14.14
C ILE A 99 -22.81 -12.28 14.14
N SER A 100 -23.16 -13.09 15.14
CA SER A 100 -22.86 -14.53 15.19
C SER A 100 -23.48 -15.34 14.04
N LYS A 101 -24.63 -14.89 13.49
CA LYS A 101 -25.45 -15.64 12.54
C LYS A 101 -24.72 -16.02 11.25
N PRO A 102 -24.06 -15.12 10.50
CA PRO A 102 -23.34 -15.50 9.29
C PRO A 102 -22.18 -16.48 9.55
N LEU A 103 -21.53 -16.37 10.72
CA LEU A 103 -20.42 -17.25 11.05
C LEU A 103 -20.91 -18.68 11.31
N VAL A 104 -21.99 -18.83 12.11
CA VAL A 104 -22.60 -20.15 12.35
C VAL A 104 -23.22 -20.72 11.08
N TYR A 105 -23.80 -19.86 10.20
CA TYR A 105 -24.23 -20.30 8.88
C TYR A 105 -23.09 -20.89 8.06
N GLY A 106 -21.91 -20.28 8.10
CA GLY A 106 -20.70 -20.82 7.50
C GLY A 106 -20.34 -22.21 8.04
N LEU A 107 -20.38 -22.41 9.36
CA LEU A 107 -20.11 -23.70 9.99
C LEU A 107 -21.15 -24.77 9.61
N ALA A 108 -22.42 -24.40 9.51
CA ALA A 108 -23.47 -25.31 9.04
C ALA A 108 -23.26 -25.72 7.57
N LEU A 109 -22.75 -24.81 6.72
CA LEU A 109 -22.37 -25.14 5.33
C LEU A 109 -21.20 -26.12 5.28
N GLU A 110 -20.21 -26.01 6.17
CA GLU A 110 -19.12 -27.01 6.28
C GLU A 110 -19.66 -28.37 6.73
N ASP A 111 -20.58 -28.38 7.68
CA ASP A 111 -21.15 -29.64 8.21
C ASP A 111 -22.06 -30.36 7.22
N HIS A 112 -22.85 -29.65 6.40
CA HIS A 112 -23.95 -30.25 5.64
C HIS A 112 -23.91 -29.93 4.13
N GLY A 113 -23.00 -29.07 3.68
CA GLY A 113 -22.99 -28.51 2.34
C GLY A 113 -24.19 -27.60 2.04
N THR A 114 -24.12 -26.86 0.94
CA THR A 114 -25.15 -25.89 0.54
C THR A 114 -26.53 -26.56 0.39
N ALA A 115 -26.61 -27.72 -0.27
CA ALA A 115 -27.88 -28.43 -0.49
C ALA A 115 -28.50 -28.94 0.84
N GLY A 116 -27.68 -29.34 1.82
CA GLY A 116 -28.13 -29.79 3.13
C GLY A 116 -28.78 -28.65 3.93
N VAL A 117 -28.11 -27.49 3.96
CA VAL A 117 -28.61 -26.32 4.69
C VAL A 117 -29.85 -25.72 4.01
N LEU A 118 -29.87 -25.63 2.66
CA LEU A 118 -31.02 -25.09 1.92
C LEU A 118 -32.31 -25.87 2.13
N ARG A 119 -32.27 -27.14 2.47
CA ARG A 119 -33.49 -27.90 2.84
C ARG A 119 -34.13 -27.39 4.14
N ARG A 120 -33.36 -26.79 5.04
CA ARG A 120 -33.81 -26.34 6.37
C ARG A 120 -33.95 -24.82 6.49
N VAL A 121 -33.17 -24.05 5.72
CA VAL A 121 -33.13 -22.57 5.76
C VAL A 121 -32.98 -22.04 4.36
N GLY A 122 -33.82 -21.09 3.96
CA GLY A 122 -33.74 -20.38 2.68
C GLY A 122 -32.63 -19.32 2.67
N VAL A 123 -32.65 -18.47 1.63
CA VAL A 123 -31.67 -17.38 1.44
C VAL A 123 -32.33 -16.05 1.02
N GLU A 124 -33.68 -16.01 0.99
CA GLU A 124 -34.43 -14.88 0.46
C GLU A 124 -34.60 -13.76 1.50
N PRO A 125 -34.46 -12.48 1.13
CA PRO A 125 -34.81 -11.35 1.98
C PRO A 125 -36.31 -11.31 2.23
N THR A 126 -36.72 -10.92 3.45
CA THR A 126 -38.15 -10.90 3.82
C THR A 126 -38.74 -9.51 3.84
N GLY A 127 -37.92 -8.45 4.01
CA GLY A 127 -38.43 -7.12 4.33
C GLY A 127 -39.08 -6.99 5.72
N GLU A 128 -39.11 -8.06 6.51
CA GLU A 128 -39.73 -8.15 7.85
C GLU A 128 -38.68 -7.90 8.95
N ALA A 129 -39.17 -7.52 10.14
CA ALA A 129 -38.32 -7.38 11.31
C ALA A 129 -37.58 -8.70 11.64
N PHE A 130 -36.37 -8.62 12.15
CA PHE A 130 -35.46 -9.77 12.38
C PHE A 130 -36.03 -10.85 13.31
N ASN A 131 -37.01 -10.51 14.13
CA ASN A 131 -37.68 -11.39 15.07
C ASN A 131 -39.12 -11.75 14.63
N SER A 132 -39.47 -11.55 13.37
CA SER A 132 -40.73 -11.96 12.79
C SER A 132 -40.92 -13.48 12.86
N ILE A 133 -42.16 -13.93 13.03
CA ILE A 133 -42.56 -15.35 13.13
C ILE A 133 -43.04 -15.86 11.74
N VAL A 134 -42.60 -15.22 10.68
CA VAL A 134 -42.99 -15.60 9.31
C VAL A 134 -42.08 -16.70 8.76
N MET A 135 -42.67 -17.71 8.15
CA MET A 135 -42.01 -18.81 7.45
C MET A 135 -42.36 -18.77 5.96
N ASP A 136 -41.48 -19.32 5.12
CA ASP A 136 -41.78 -19.56 3.72
C ASP A 136 -42.89 -20.62 3.62
N GLU A 137 -44.09 -20.22 3.24
CA GLU A 137 -45.29 -21.09 3.19
C GLU A 137 -45.13 -22.23 2.16
N ALA A 138 -44.36 -22.02 1.11
CA ALA A 138 -44.14 -23.03 0.06
C ALA A 138 -43.25 -24.20 0.55
N ASN A 139 -42.29 -23.92 1.43
CA ASN A 139 -41.29 -24.89 1.89
C ASN A 139 -41.34 -25.15 3.40
N ASN A 140 -42.18 -24.49 4.15
CA ASN A 140 -42.30 -24.54 5.62
C ASN A 140 -40.99 -24.29 6.37
N ARG A 141 -40.07 -23.50 5.78
CA ARG A 141 -38.73 -23.21 6.33
C ARG A 141 -38.55 -21.71 6.57
N PRO A 142 -37.60 -21.30 7.43
CA PRO A 142 -37.21 -19.90 7.56
C PRO A 142 -36.67 -19.34 6.24
N PHE A 143 -36.95 -18.05 5.97
CA PHE A 143 -36.56 -17.39 4.73
C PHE A 143 -35.04 -17.29 4.54
N ASN A 144 -34.28 -16.95 5.60
CA ASN A 144 -32.83 -16.83 5.54
C ASN A 144 -32.18 -16.97 6.92
N PRO A 145 -30.87 -17.26 7.02
CA PRO A 145 -30.16 -17.47 8.28
C PRO A 145 -29.91 -16.18 9.09
N MET A 146 -30.27 -14.99 8.58
CA MET A 146 -30.01 -13.71 9.26
C MET A 146 -31.19 -13.26 10.13
N VAL A 147 -32.40 -13.81 9.94
CA VAL A 147 -33.53 -13.67 10.87
C VAL A 147 -33.44 -14.70 12.00
N ASN A 148 -34.11 -14.46 13.15
CA ASN A 148 -34.02 -15.35 14.31
C ASN A 148 -34.46 -16.78 14.00
N ALA A 149 -35.53 -16.95 13.24
CA ALA A 149 -36.00 -18.27 12.84
C ALA A 149 -34.91 -19.06 12.06
N GLY A 150 -34.32 -18.43 11.07
CA GLY A 150 -33.24 -19.06 10.30
C GLY A 150 -31.97 -19.33 11.11
N ALA A 151 -31.61 -18.41 12.01
CA ALA A 151 -30.44 -18.58 12.87
C ALA A 151 -30.61 -19.75 13.86
N ILE A 152 -31.80 -19.91 14.47
CA ILE A 152 -32.10 -21.04 15.35
C ILE A 152 -32.02 -22.36 14.56
N ALA A 153 -32.65 -22.43 13.39
CA ALA A 153 -32.57 -23.61 12.53
C ALA A 153 -31.12 -23.91 12.08
N THR A 154 -30.34 -22.91 11.75
CA THR A 154 -28.93 -23.06 11.37
C THR A 154 -28.09 -23.56 12.54
N THR A 155 -28.29 -23.01 13.74
CA THR A 155 -27.60 -23.46 14.96
C THR A 155 -27.95 -24.90 15.29
N ALA A 156 -29.20 -25.33 15.09
CA ALA A 156 -29.64 -26.70 15.27
C ALA A 156 -28.92 -27.72 14.37
N LEU A 157 -28.39 -27.28 13.21
CA LEU A 157 -27.65 -28.11 12.26
C LEU A 157 -26.19 -28.36 12.67
N ILE A 158 -25.62 -27.64 13.62
CA ILE A 158 -24.21 -27.83 14.00
C ILE A 158 -23.99 -29.20 14.59
N ARG A 159 -23.03 -29.95 14.01
CA ARG A 159 -22.67 -31.31 14.44
C ARG A 159 -21.90 -31.31 15.76
N GLY A 160 -22.04 -32.37 16.53
CA GLY A 160 -21.34 -32.67 17.80
C GLY A 160 -22.15 -33.57 18.72
N GLN A 161 -21.46 -34.21 19.66
CA GLN A 161 -22.09 -35.09 20.66
C GLN A 161 -22.53 -34.23 21.87
N GLY A 162 -23.80 -33.80 21.85
CA GLY A 162 -24.37 -32.97 22.91
C GLY A 162 -24.05 -31.46 22.74
N SER A 163 -24.63 -30.68 23.65
CA SER A 163 -24.60 -29.22 23.59
C SER A 163 -23.21 -28.62 23.78
N GLU A 164 -22.39 -29.20 24.67
CA GLU A 164 -21.06 -28.67 25.00
C GLU A 164 -20.05 -28.81 23.83
N GLU A 165 -20.02 -29.96 23.16
CA GLU A 165 -19.14 -30.13 22.00
C GLU A 165 -19.55 -29.23 20.84
N ARG A 166 -20.86 -29.10 20.57
CA ARG A 166 -21.41 -28.19 19.57
C ARG A 166 -21.02 -26.75 19.86
N PHE A 167 -21.14 -26.33 21.13
CA PHE A 167 -20.74 -25.00 21.53
C PHE A 167 -19.22 -24.79 21.44
N ALA A 168 -18.42 -25.75 21.86
CA ALA A 168 -16.97 -25.69 21.75
C ALA A 168 -16.51 -25.46 20.29
N ARG A 169 -17.16 -26.15 19.32
CA ARG A 169 -16.89 -25.94 17.89
C ARG A 169 -17.25 -24.52 17.41
N ILE A 170 -18.39 -23.97 17.88
CA ILE A 170 -18.77 -22.58 17.56
C ILE A 170 -17.75 -21.60 18.12
N LEU A 171 -17.37 -21.75 19.39
CA LEU A 171 -16.46 -20.85 20.07
C LEU A 171 -15.03 -20.92 19.47
N ASP A 172 -14.57 -22.12 19.12
CA ASP A 172 -13.30 -22.35 18.44
C ASP A 172 -13.28 -21.65 17.07
N MET A 173 -14.32 -21.84 16.25
CA MET A 173 -14.43 -21.19 14.96
C MET A 173 -14.44 -19.66 15.10
N PHE A 174 -15.20 -19.09 16.04
CA PHE A 174 -15.22 -17.64 16.27
C PHE A 174 -13.86 -17.14 16.75
N SER A 175 -13.15 -17.90 17.57
CA SER A 175 -11.79 -17.58 18.03
C SER A 175 -10.80 -17.57 16.88
N ARG A 176 -10.91 -18.51 15.93
CA ARG A 176 -10.11 -18.50 14.69
C ARG A 176 -10.43 -17.28 13.80
N TYR A 177 -11.70 -16.89 13.69
CA TYR A 177 -12.09 -15.68 12.98
C TYR A 177 -11.51 -14.41 13.61
N ALA A 178 -11.51 -14.32 14.94
CA ALA A 178 -11.00 -13.16 15.68
C ALA A 178 -9.46 -13.16 15.81
N GLY A 179 -8.82 -14.32 15.67
CA GLY A 179 -7.37 -14.50 15.91
C GLY A 179 -6.98 -14.50 17.38
N ARG A 180 -7.93 -14.70 18.28
CA ARG A 180 -7.72 -14.84 19.71
C ARG A 180 -8.82 -15.68 20.38
N GLN A 181 -8.54 -16.22 21.55
CA GLN A 181 -9.56 -16.90 22.35
C GLN A 181 -10.66 -15.93 22.79
N LEU A 182 -11.91 -16.34 22.58
CA LEU A 182 -13.10 -15.60 22.97
C LEU A 182 -13.74 -16.27 24.19
N THR A 183 -14.57 -15.50 24.91
CA THR A 183 -15.30 -15.92 26.10
C THR A 183 -16.77 -15.56 25.99
N VAL A 184 -17.60 -16.10 26.89
CA VAL A 184 -19.04 -15.87 26.94
C VAL A 184 -19.38 -14.95 28.10
N ASP A 185 -20.32 -14.05 27.90
CA ASP A 185 -21.00 -13.31 28.97
C ASP A 185 -22.15 -14.15 29.53
N GLU A 186 -21.89 -14.84 30.63
CA GLU A 186 -22.88 -15.73 31.29
C GLU A 186 -24.10 -14.95 31.80
N ALA A 187 -23.94 -13.67 32.18
CA ALA A 187 -25.06 -12.84 32.64
C ALA A 187 -26.04 -12.55 31.49
N VAL A 188 -25.51 -12.18 30.30
CA VAL A 188 -26.32 -11.96 29.10
C VAL A 188 -26.96 -13.28 28.64
N PHE A 189 -26.22 -14.39 28.64
CA PHE A 189 -26.78 -15.70 28.30
C PHE A 189 -27.96 -16.09 29.21
N HIS A 190 -27.80 -16.00 30.53
CA HIS A 190 -28.88 -16.35 31.48
C HIS A 190 -30.06 -15.37 31.37
N SER A 191 -29.81 -14.08 31.13
CA SER A 191 -30.86 -13.07 30.93
C SER A 191 -31.68 -13.37 29.67
N GLU A 192 -31.02 -13.66 28.51
CA GLU A 192 -31.74 -14.01 27.29
C GLU A 192 -32.47 -15.36 27.43
N ARG A 193 -31.84 -16.34 28.07
CA ARG A 193 -32.48 -17.61 28.39
C ARG A 193 -33.73 -17.44 29.23
N ALA A 194 -33.79 -16.49 30.18
CA ALA A 194 -34.96 -16.23 31.01
C ALA A 194 -36.05 -15.48 30.22
N THR A 195 -35.70 -14.53 29.39
CA THR A 195 -36.62 -13.58 28.73
C THR A 195 -36.96 -13.92 27.28
N GLY A 196 -36.28 -14.87 26.65
CA GLY A 196 -36.37 -15.21 25.22
C GLY A 196 -37.65 -15.93 24.79
N HIS A 197 -38.83 -15.50 25.27
CA HIS A 197 -40.10 -16.17 25.00
C HIS A 197 -40.45 -16.23 23.51
N ARG A 198 -40.17 -15.16 22.77
CA ARG A 198 -40.42 -15.10 21.32
C ARG A 198 -39.54 -16.13 20.55
N ASN A 199 -38.28 -16.27 20.91
CA ASN A 199 -37.40 -17.27 20.32
C ASN A 199 -37.85 -18.69 20.63
N ARG A 200 -38.43 -18.95 21.84
CA ARG A 200 -39.07 -20.24 22.16
C ARG A 200 -40.25 -20.52 21.25
N ALA A 201 -41.15 -19.54 21.07
CA ALA A 201 -42.31 -19.70 20.19
C ALA A 201 -41.86 -20.05 18.75
N ILE A 202 -40.83 -19.34 18.22
CA ILE A 202 -40.23 -19.62 16.92
C ILE A 202 -39.69 -21.02 16.84
N ALA A 203 -38.94 -21.47 17.85
CA ALA A 203 -38.30 -22.81 17.85
C ALA A 203 -39.35 -23.93 17.89
N TYR A 204 -40.42 -23.82 18.70
CA TYR A 204 -41.52 -24.79 18.70
C TYR A 204 -42.31 -24.81 17.40
N LEU A 205 -42.46 -23.65 16.73
CA LEU A 205 -43.07 -23.60 15.39
C LEU A 205 -42.18 -24.37 14.39
N GLN A 206 -40.87 -24.26 14.46
CA GLN A 206 -39.93 -24.97 13.62
C GLN A 206 -39.90 -26.47 13.89
N LEU A 207 -40.06 -26.90 15.16
CA LEU A 207 -40.26 -28.28 15.49
C LEU A 207 -41.50 -28.85 14.80
N ASN A 208 -42.65 -28.11 14.90
CA ASN A 208 -43.90 -28.49 14.24
C ASN A 208 -43.75 -28.60 12.70
N SER A 209 -42.90 -27.77 12.09
CA SER A 209 -42.64 -27.79 10.66
C SER A 209 -41.54 -28.81 10.25
N GLY A 210 -40.95 -29.51 11.19
CA GLY A 210 -39.86 -30.46 10.96
C GLY A 210 -38.52 -29.82 10.55
N MET A 211 -38.35 -28.52 10.80
CA MET A 211 -37.09 -27.81 10.51
C MET A 211 -36.01 -28.03 11.54
N ILE A 212 -36.41 -28.21 12.80
CA ILE A 212 -35.53 -28.66 13.89
C ILE A 212 -36.11 -29.91 14.56
N GLU A 213 -35.31 -30.62 15.33
CA GLU A 213 -35.66 -31.84 16.03
C GLU A 213 -35.61 -31.61 17.56
N GLU A 214 -36.16 -32.57 18.36
CA GLU A 214 -35.97 -32.52 19.80
C GLU A 214 -34.50 -32.85 20.17
N PRO A 215 -33.94 -32.31 21.25
CA PRO A 215 -34.60 -31.43 22.24
C PRO A 215 -34.50 -29.92 21.88
N VAL A 216 -35.63 -29.26 21.68
CA VAL A 216 -35.74 -27.85 21.25
C VAL A 216 -34.97 -26.89 22.16
N MET A 217 -35.01 -27.08 23.47
CA MET A 217 -34.38 -26.19 24.43
C MET A 217 -32.84 -26.23 24.36
N GLU A 218 -32.24 -27.36 23.97
CA GLU A 218 -30.79 -27.43 23.76
C GLU A 218 -30.35 -26.60 22.55
N HIS A 219 -31.11 -26.64 21.48
CA HIS A 219 -30.84 -25.80 20.30
C HIS A 219 -30.94 -24.31 20.61
N LEU A 220 -31.93 -23.90 21.42
CA LEU A 220 -32.09 -22.53 21.88
C LEU A 220 -30.99 -22.10 22.84
N ASP A 221 -30.60 -22.94 23.80
CA ASP A 221 -29.48 -22.62 24.70
C ASP A 221 -28.17 -22.46 23.94
N LEU A 222 -27.94 -23.27 22.92
CA LEU A 222 -26.79 -23.12 22.02
C LEU A 222 -26.84 -21.78 21.24
N TYR A 223 -28.02 -21.42 20.71
CA TYR A 223 -28.24 -20.14 20.04
C TYR A 223 -28.04 -18.93 20.98
N PHE A 224 -28.54 -18.98 22.21
CA PHE A 224 -28.35 -17.91 23.19
C PHE A 224 -26.87 -17.78 23.61
N ARG A 225 -26.18 -18.90 23.83
CA ARG A 225 -24.75 -18.90 24.17
C ARG A 225 -23.89 -18.30 23.05
N GLN A 226 -24.15 -18.61 21.77
CA GLN A 226 -23.43 -18.01 20.66
C GLN A 226 -23.66 -16.49 20.56
N CYS A 227 -24.87 -15.99 20.85
CA CYS A 227 -25.19 -14.56 20.89
C CYS A 227 -24.47 -13.83 22.03
N ALA A 228 -24.19 -14.51 23.14
CA ALA A 228 -23.54 -13.98 24.32
C ALA A 228 -22.00 -14.01 24.28
N ILE A 229 -21.37 -14.43 23.17
CA ILE A 229 -19.90 -14.40 23.01
C ILE A 229 -19.44 -12.94 23.03
N LEU A 230 -18.40 -12.64 23.84
CA LEU A 230 -17.81 -11.32 24.00
C LEU A 230 -16.82 -11.01 22.88
N VAL A 231 -17.00 -9.90 22.24
CA VAL A 231 -16.17 -9.35 21.17
C VAL A 231 -15.94 -7.85 21.35
N SER A 232 -14.96 -7.30 20.66
CA SER A 232 -14.71 -5.87 20.51
C SER A 232 -14.86 -5.43 19.04
N ALA A 233 -14.83 -4.13 18.77
CA ALA A 233 -14.81 -3.63 17.38
C ALA A 233 -13.58 -4.13 16.61
N ARG A 234 -12.46 -4.33 17.32
CA ARG A 234 -11.24 -4.93 16.74
C ARG A 234 -11.46 -6.38 16.33
N ASP A 235 -12.10 -7.18 17.17
CA ASP A 235 -12.44 -8.56 16.82
C ASP A 235 -13.38 -8.60 15.61
N LEU A 236 -14.41 -7.76 15.60
CA LEU A 236 -15.34 -7.68 14.47
C LEU A 236 -14.63 -7.31 13.16
N SER A 237 -13.71 -6.36 13.20
CA SER A 237 -12.93 -5.96 12.03
C SER A 237 -12.03 -7.10 11.54
N MET A 238 -11.41 -7.86 12.46
CA MET A 238 -10.60 -9.04 12.13
C MET A 238 -11.45 -10.19 11.57
N MET A 239 -12.63 -10.46 12.14
CA MET A 239 -13.59 -11.44 11.61
C MET A 239 -14.03 -11.08 10.20
N ALA A 240 -14.31 -9.79 9.95
CA ALA A 240 -14.63 -9.28 8.62
C ALA A 240 -13.43 -9.40 7.66
N ALA A 241 -12.20 -9.13 8.11
CA ALA A 241 -10.98 -9.29 7.32
C ALA A 241 -10.70 -10.76 7.00
N THR A 242 -11.03 -11.69 7.91
CA THR A 242 -10.96 -13.13 7.65
C THR A 242 -11.89 -13.55 6.50
N LEU A 243 -13.11 -13.01 6.47
CA LEU A 243 -14.02 -13.19 5.34
C LEU A 243 -13.49 -12.53 4.07
N ALA A 244 -12.94 -11.31 4.18
CA ALA A 244 -12.32 -10.62 3.04
C ALA A 244 -11.12 -11.39 2.48
N ASN A 245 -10.35 -12.07 3.34
CA ASN A 245 -9.19 -12.89 2.99
C ASN A 245 -9.57 -14.36 2.71
N ASN A 246 -10.71 -14.58 2.09
CA ASN A 246 -11.17 -15.89 1.65
C ASN A 246 -11.20 -16.97 2.76
N GLY A 247 -11.59 -16.58 3.96
CA GLY A 247 -11.77 -17.46 5.12
C GLY A 247 -10.50 -17.78 5.90
N VAL A 248 -9.38 -17.15 5.59
CA VAL A 248 -8.12 -17.28 6.35
C VAL A 248 -7.89 -16.02 7.17
N ASN A 249 -7.68 -16.19 8.48
CA ASN A 249 -7.35 -15.08 9.36
C ASN A 249 -6.00 -14.47 8.95
N PRO A 250 -5.95 -13.17 8.58
CA PRO A 250 -4.73 -12.58 8.05
C PRO A 250 -3.63 -12.37 9.10
N LEU A 251 -3.97 -12.43 10.40
CA LEU A 251 -3.00 -12.27 11.49
C LEU A 251 -2.36 -13.60 11.88
N THR A 252 -3.18 -14.67 12.02
CA THR A 252 -2.72 -15.99 12.49
C THR A 252 -2.38 -16.95 11.36
N GLY A 253 -2.91 -16.72 10.15
CA GLY A 253 -2.80 -17.63 9.02
C GLY A 253 -3.74 -18.86 9.13
N GLU A 254 -4.54 -18.96 10.20
CA GLU A 254 -5.48 -20.06 10.39
C GLU A 254 -6.73 -19.91 9.53
N ARG A 255 -7.22 -21.01 8.99
CA ARG A 255 -8.48 -21.04 8.25
C ARG A 255 -9.65 -21.16 9.22
N ALA A 256 -10.55 -20.16 9.20
CA ALA A 256 -11.77 -20.15 10.00
C ALA A 256 -12.97 -20.77 9.26
N ILE A 257 -13.00 -20.68 7.93
CA ILE A 257 -14.04 -21.25 7.04
C ILE A 257 -13.43 -21.68 5.71
N ALA A 258 -13.97 -22.71 5.09
CA ALA A 258 -13.57 -23.14 3.75
C ALA A 258 -13.89 -22.06 2.70
N ALA A 259 -12.95 -21.83 1.76
CA ALA A 259 -13.03 -20.78 0.74
C ALA A 259 -14.32 -20.85 -0.10
N GLU A 260 -14.78 -22.06 -0.42
CA GLU A 260 -15.99 -22.29 -1.23
C GLU A 260 -17.28 -21.76 -0.58
N HIS A 261 -17.32 -21.64 0.76
CA HIS A 261 -18.49 -21.16 1.50
C HIS A 261 -18.48 -19.65 1.72
N VAL A 262 -17.31 -18.97 1.58
CA VAL A 262 -17.18 -17.53 1.84
C VAL A 262 -18.13 -16.70 0.98
N LYS A 263 -18.18 -16.97 -0.35
CA LYS A 263 -19.09 -16.23 -1.25
C LYS A 263 -20.56 -16.40 -0.84
N THR A 264 -20.94 -17.60 -0.40
CA THR A 264 -22.31 -17.91 0.03
C THR A 264 -22.69 -17.13 1.28
N VAL A 265 -21.79 -17.08 2.28
CA VAL A 265 -21.97 -16.27 3.50
C VAL A 265 -22.08 -14.78 3.15
N LEU A 266 -21.16 -14.26 2.34
CA LEU A 266 -21.16 -12.85 1.93
C LEU A 266 -22.40 -12.47 1.12
N SER A 267 -22.91 -13.36 0.24
CA SER A 267 -24.13 -13.11 -0.54
C SER A 267 -25.34 -12.95 0.37
N VAL A 268 -25.50 -13.80 1.39
CA VAL A 268 -26.61 -13.67 2.33
C VAL A 268 -26.43 -12.48 3.29
N MET A 269 -25.18 -12.14 3.65
CA MET A 269 -24.92 -10.89 4.39
C MET A 269 -25.31 -9.66 3.57
N ALA A 270 -25.04 -9.65 2.25
CA ALA A 270 -25.37 -8.54 1.38
C ALA A 270 -26.90 -8.32 1.27
N SER A 271 -27.67 -9.40 1.10
CA SER A 271 -29.13 -9.31 0.88
C SER A 271 -29.96 -9.23 2.16
N CYS A 272 -29.49 -9.80 3.29
CA CYS A 272 -30.30 -10.02 4.50
C CYS A 272 -29.62 -9.53 5.79
N GLY A 273 -28.39 -9.00 5.75
CA GLY A 273 -27.57 -8.80 6.93
C GLY A 273 -27.97 -7.63 7.82
N MET A 274 -28.69 -6.65 7.30
CA MET A 274 -29.08 -5.42 8.00
C MET A 274 -30.57 -5.35 8.34
N TYR A 275 -31.18 -6.52 8.54
CA TYR A 275 -32.60 -6.68 8.86
C TYR A 275 -33.51 -6.10 7.75
N ASP A 276 -34.61 -5.41 8.11
CA ASP A 276 -35.49 -4.68 7.20
C ASP A 276 -34.84 -3.46 6.53
N TYR A 277 -33.65 -3.05 7.00
CA TYR A 277 -32.81 -2.00 6.39
C TYR A 277 -31.88 -2.52 5.28
N SER A 278 -31.87 -3.82 4.97
CA SER A 278 -30.90 -4.42 4.03
C SER A 278 -30.97 -3.82 2.62
N GLY A 279 -32.16 -3.49 2.11
CA GLY A 279 -32.32 -2.86 0.81
C GLY A 279 -31.69 -1.46 0.72
N GLU A 280 -31.98 -0.60 1.72
CA GLU A 280 -31.38 0.73 1.81
C GLU A 280 -29.87 0.66 2.08
N TRP A 281 -29.42 -0.33 2.84
CA TRP A 281 -28.00 -0.57 3.06
C TRP A 281 -27.26 -0.88 1.75
N VAL A 282 -27.78 -1.81 0.93
CA VAL A 282 -27.20 -2.11 -0.38
C VAL A 282 -27.17 -0.86 -1.25
N TYR A 283 -28.23 -0.06 -1.26
CA TYR A 283 -28.31 1.17 -2.04
C TYR A 283 -27.30 2.25 -1.60
N ARG A 284 -27.05 2.40 -0.28
CA ARG A 284 -26.23 3.50 0.27
C ARG A 284 -24.77 3.10 0.55
N VAL A 285 -24.53 1.84 0.92
CA VAL A 285 -23.23 1.35 1.38
C VAL A 285 -22.66 0.31 0.43
N GLY A 286 -23.48 -0.66 -0.01
CA GLY A 286 -23.14 -1.64 -1.01
C GLY A 286 -22.10 -2.67 -0.60
N LEU A 287 -21.81 -2.83 0.70
CA LEU A 287 -20.88 -3.82 1.24
C LEU A 287 -21.68 -4.94 1.93
N PRO A 288 -21.33 -6.23 1.76
CA PRO A 288 -21.82 -7.29 2.62
C PRO A 288 -21.60 -6.93 4.09
N ALA A 289 -22.66 -6.99 4.91
CA ALA A 289 -22.59 -6.57 6.30
C ALA A 289 -23.50 -7.38 7.20
N LYS A 290 -23.25 -7.32 8.53
CA LYS A 290 -24.16 -7.81 9.55
C LYS A 290 -24.13 -6.93 10.77
N SER A 291 -25.34 -6.54 11.23
CA SER A 291 -25.52 -5.81 12.48
C SER A 291 -25.97 -6.72 13.62
N GLY A 292 -25.72 -6.27 14.84
CA GLY A 292 -26.19 -6.89 16.07
C GLY A 292 -26.73 -5.87 17.04
N VAL A 293 -27.80 -6.21 17.74
CA VAL A 293 -28.46 -5.33 18.72
C VAL A 293 -27.60 -5.00 19.94
N GLY A 294 -26.41 -5.62 20.07
CA GLY A 294 -25.37 -5.17 20.99
C GLY A 294 -24.69 -3.85 20.57
N GLY A 295 -24.97 -3.35 19.35
CA GLY A 295 -24.39 -2.11 18.82
C GLY A 295 -23.21 -2.33 17.86
N GLY A 296 -22.89 -3.57 17.52
CA GLY A 296 -21.84 -3.91 16.56
C GLY A 296 -22.34 -3.94 15.11
N ILE A 297 -21.46 -3.60 14.16
CA ILE A 297 -21.64 -3.86 12.73
C ILE A 297 -20.31 -4.38 12.18
N ILE A 298 -20.34 -5.46 11.37
CA ILE A 298 -19.26 -5.87 10.49
C ILE A 298 -19.63 -5.56 9.05
N ALA A 299 -18.67 -5.05 8.27
CA ALA A 299 -18.80 -4.89 6.83
C ALA A 299 -17.54 -5.43 6.15
N VAL A 300 -17.71 -6.03 4.97
CA VAL A 300 -16.64 -6.75 4.26
C VAL A 300 -16.48 -6.19 2.87
N LEU A 301 -15.25 -5.78 2.52
CA LEU A 301 -14.86 -5.57 1.13
C LEU A 301 -14.01 -6.76 0.68
N PRO A 302 -14.55 -7.70 -0.11
CA PRO A 302 -13.85 -8.93 -0.48
C PRO A 302 -12.50 -8.66 -1.12
N GLY A 303 -11.48 -9.39 -0.70
CA GLY A 303 -10.11 -9.27 -1.19
C GLY A 303 -9.34 -8.04 -0.69
N GLN A 304 -9.95 -7.15 0.10
CA GLN A 304 -9.29 -5.90 0.50
C GLN A 304 -9.26 -5.68 2.02
N PHE A 305 -10.40 -5.59 2.69
CA PHE A 305 -10.43 -5.33 4.14
C PHE A 305 -11.74 -5.76 4.80
N GLY A 306 -11.68 -5.85 6.13
CA GLY A 306 -12.82 -5.91 7.03
C GLY A 306 -12.98 -4.62 7.83
N PHE A 307 -14.22 -4.22 8.08
CA PHE A 307 -14.56 -3.04 8.87
C PHE A 307 -15.46 -3.46 10.04
N GLY A 308 -15.09 -3.06 11.25
CA GLY A 308 -15.82 -3.32 12.49
C GLY A 308 -16.14 -2.04 13.22
N THR A 309 -17.40 -1.87 13.67
CA THR A 309 -17.80 -0.75 14.51
C THR A 309 -18.51 -1.25 15.75
N PHE A 310 -18.41 -0.50 16.83
CA PHE A 310 -19.20 -0.68 18.04
C PHE A 310 -19.75 0.65 18.54
N SER A 311 -21.06 0.73 18.69
CA SER A 311 -21.77 1.85 19.33
C SER A 311 -23.18 1.41 19.72
N PRO A 312 -23.56 1.42 21.01
CA PRO A 312 -24.77 0.74 21.49
C PRO A 312 -26.09 1.48 21.23
N LEU A 313 -26.06 2.74 20.77
CA LEU A 313 -27.28 3.44 20.41
C LEU A 313 -27.81 2.95 19.05
N LEU A 314 -29.02 2.35 19.08
CA LEU A 314 -29.67 1.73 17.93
C LEU A 314 -30.72 2.66 17.33
N ASP A 315 -30.87 2.58 16.00
CA ASP A 315 -32.00 3.18 15.27
C ASP A 315 -33.31 2.38 15.42
N GLU A 316 -34.33 2.76 14.69
CA GLU A 316 -35.65 2.09 14.70
C GLU A 316 -35.62 0.68 14.12
N HIS A 317 -34.65 0.35 13.28
CA HIS A 317 -34.42 -0.99 12.70
C HIS A 317 -33.56 -1.90 13.59
N GLY A 318 -33.04 -1.40 14.72
CA GLY A 318 -32.16 -2.15 15.62
C GLY A 318 -30.69 -2.17 15.21
N ASN A 319 -30.28 -1.28 14.32
CA ASN A 319 -28.89 -1.14 13.87
C ASN A 319 -28.19 -0.01 14.63
N SER A 320 -26.87 -0.12 14.84
CA SER A 320 -26.06 0.94 15.44
C SER A 320 -26.12 2.22 14.60
N HIS A 321 -26.71 3.29 15.15
CA HIS A 321 -26.87 4.56 14.43
C HIS A 321 -25.51 5.14 13.98
N ARG A 322 -24.53 5.27 14.91
CA ARG A 322 -23.20 5.76 14.60
C ARG A 322 -22.42 4.79 13.68
N GLY A 323 -22.65 3.48 13.84
CA GLY A 323 -22.05 2.46 12.98
C GLY A 323 -22.53 2.54 11.54
N ILE A 324 -23.82 2.75 11.30
CA ILE A 324 -24.38 2.97 9.94
C ILE A 324 -23.73 4.20 9.30
N GLU A 325 -23.70 5.34 10.01
CA GLU A 325 -23.12 6.58 9.49
C GLU A 325 -21.64 6.43 9.17
N ALA A 326 -20.90 5.71 10.01
CA ALA A 326 -19.48 5.38 9.74
C ALA A 326 -19.32 4.54 8.47
N CYS A 327 -20.15 3.52 8.27
CA CYS A 327 -20.09 2.68 7.07
C CYS A 327 -20.53 3.44 5.81
N LYS A 328 -21.54 4.31 5.90
CA LYS A 328 -21.95 5.20 4.79
C LYS A 328 -20.80 6.10 4.36
N GLU A 329 -20.17 6.78 5.33
CA GLU A 329 -19.06 7.69 5.04
C GLU A 329 -17.85 6.95 4.47
N LEU A 330 -17.52 5.76 5.01
CA LEU A 330 -16.47 4.89 4.47
C LEU A 330 -16.73 4.56 3.00
N SER A 331 -17.92 4.04 2.70
CA SER A 331 -18.29 3.62 1.33
C SER A 331 -18.29 4.80 0.36
N GLN A 332 -18.91 5.92 0.75
CA GLN A 332 -18.98 7.12 -0.09
C GLN A 332 -17.62 7.77 -0.32
N ARG A 333 -16.80 7.88 0.73
CA ARG A 333 -15.47 8.51 0.64
C ARG A 333 -14.53 7.80 -0.31
N PHE A 334 -14.56 6.48 -0.31
CA PHE A 334 -13.60 5.66 -1.05
C PHE A 334 -14.23 4.91 -2.24
N HIS A 335 -15.52 5.15 -2.55
CA HIS A 335 -16.22 4.49 -3.65
C HIS A 335 -16.13 2.97 -3.56
N LEU A 336 -16.49 2.42 -2.38
CA LEU A 336 -16.30 1.00 -2.07
C LEU A 336 -17.55 0.14 -2.29
N HIS A 337 -18.53 0.67 -2.99
CA HIS A 337 -19.74 -0.07 -3.29
C HIS A 337 -19.41 -1.34 -4.09
N VAL A 338 -20.03 -2.48 -3.74
CA VAL A 338 -19.71 -3.79 -4.33
C VAL A 338 -19.89 -3.84 -5.86
N TYR A 339 -20.70 -2.95 -6.41
CA TYR A 339 -20.88 -2.80 -7.86
C TYR A 339 -19.85 -1.88 -8.53
N ASP A 340 -19.02 -1.18 -7.76
CA ASP A 340 -17.83 -0.54 -8.29
C ASP A 340 -16.81 -1.62 -8.66
N MET A 341 -16.17 -1.48 -9.83
CA MET A 341 -15.25 -2.52 -10.29
C MET A 341 -13.93 -2.47 -9.51
N HIS A 342 -13.69 -3.48 -8.67
CA HIS A 342 -12.43 -3.64 -7.93
C HIS A 342 -11.67 -4.87 -8.44
N PHE A 343 -10.34 -4.73 -8.58
CA PHE A 343 -9.46 -5.85 -8.92
C PHE A 343 -8.41 -6.03 -7.81
N VAL A 344 -8.11 -7.27 -7.47
CA VAL A 344 -7.06 -7.62 -6.50
C VAL A 344 -5.73 -7.74 -7.23
N ALA A 345 -4.68 -7.11 -6.69
CA ALA A 345 -3.31 -7.27 -7.17
C ALA A 345 -2.40 -7.71 -6.03
N ASP A 346 -1.51 -8.69 -6.30
CA ASP A 346 -0.72 -9.32 -5.24
C ASP A 346 0.41 -8.43 -4.72
N ASN A 347 1.21 -7.81 -5.56
CA ASN A 347 2.31 -6.94 -5.12
C ASN A 347 2.45 -5.73 -6.04
N ILE A 348 2.09 -4.56 -5.52
CA ILE A 348 2.17 -3.29 -6.26
C ILE A 348 3.61 -2.80 -6.44
N VAL A 349 4.49 -3.05 -5.48
CA VAL A 349 5.89 -2.61 -5.55
C VAL A 349 6.73 -3.67 -6.24
N ARG A 350 7.15 -3.39 -7.47
CA ARG A 350 8.07 -4.23 -8.22
C ARG A 350 9.47 -4.19 -7.61
N ARG A 351 9.96 -3.00 -7.33
CA ARG A 351 11.22 -2.74 -6.62
C ARG A 351 11.27 -1.32 -6.09
N HIS A 352 12.21 -1.08 -5.19
CA HIS A 352 12.49 0.24 -4.66
C HIS A 352 14.01 0.43 -4.50
N TYR A 353 14.46 1.65 -4.68
CA TYR A 353 15.86 2.02 -4.56
C TYR A 353 16.02 3.49 -4.21
N ARG A 354 17.26 3.93 -3.96
CA ARG A 354 17.55 5.32 -3.62
C ARG A 354 18.36 6.00 -4.72
N GLY A 355 18.16 7.32 -4.86
CA GLY A 355 18.80 8.14 -5.88
C GLY A 355 20.34 8.22 -5.80
N GLY A 356 20.97 7.74 -4.71
CA GLY A 356 22.43 7.57 -4.67
C GLY A 356 22.93 6.37 -5.47
N ALA A 357 22.08 5.35 -5.68
CA ALA A 357 22.38 4.16 -6.47
C ALA A 357 22.03 4.32 -7.96
N VAL A 358 20.97 5.10 -8.24
CA VAL A 358 20.51 5.43 -9.59
C VAL A 358 20.38 6.94 -9.68
N THR A 359 21.00 7.55 -10.69
CA THR A 359 20.96 9.00 -10.92
C THR A 359 20.28 9.31 -12.24
N SER A 360 19.90 10.59 -12.42
CA SER A 360 19.38 11.05 -13.71
C SER A 360 20.44 10.91 -14.83
N LYS A 361 19.98 10.87 -16.06
CA LYS A 361 20.84 10.84 -17.25
C LYS A 361 21.61 12.16 -17.47
N ARG A 362 21.45 13.12 -16.56
CA ARG A 362 22.23 14.35 -16.62
C ARG A 362 23.62 14.15 -16.04
N LEU A 363 24.63 14.21 -16.88
CA LEU A 363 26.02 14.23 -16.47
C LEU A 363 26.36 15.59 -15.87
N ARG A 364 26.89 15.56 -14.68
CA ARG A 364 27.09 16.73 -13.82
C ARG A 364 28.57 16.99 -13.57
N GLY A 365 28.93 18.25 -13.39
CA GLY A 365 30.24 18.65 -12.93
C GLY A 365 30.55 18.05 -11.55
N ALA A 366 31.80 18.11 -11.14
CA ALA A 366 32.22 17.41 -9.93
C ALA A 366 31.67 18.03 -8.63
N ARG A 367 31.38 19.33 -8.61
CA ARG A 367 30.78 20.03 -7.48
C ARG A 367 29.37 19.51 -7.23
N GLU A 368 28.53 19.48 -8.27
CA GLU A 368 27.17 18.94 -8.23
C GLU A 368 27.16 17.45 -7.89
N ARG A 369 28.08 16.67 -8.48
CA ARG A 369 28.21 15.22 -8.25
C ARG A 369 28.48 14.87 -6.80
N LYS A 370 29.37 15.60 -6.13
CA LYS A 370 29.64 15.40 -4.70
C LYS A 370 28.37 15.57 -3.85
N VAL A 371 27.53 16.55 -4.19
CA VAL A 371 26.28 16.77 -3.49
C VAL A 371 25.35 15.54 -3.66
N ILE A 372 25.21 15.03 -4.90
CA ILE A 372 24.37 13.85 -5.15
C ILE A 372 24.92 12.59 -4.49
N GLU A 373 26.23 12.36 -4.50
CA GLU A 373 26.86 11.24 -3.81
C GLU A 373 26.59 11.26 -2.30
N TRP A 374 26.55 12.45 -1.69
CA TRP A 374 26.29 12.62 -0.27
C TRP A 374 24.81 12.63 0.08
N SER A 375 23.94 13.30 -0.71
CA SER A 375 22.54 13.55 -0.38
C SER A 375 21.55 12.75 -1.23
N GLY A 376 21.98 12.06 -2.28
CA GLY A 376 21.09 11.33 -3.19
C GLY A 376 20.26 10.24 -2.50
N HIS A 377 20.74 9.68 -1.39
CA HIS A 377 19.99 8.74 -0.57
C HIS A 377 18.67 9.31 -0.02
N ARG A 378 18.50 10.65 -0.06
CA ARG A 378 17.26 11.35 0.33
C ARG A 378 16.17 11.28 -0.74
N ILE A 379 16.46 10.75 -1.94
CA ILE A 379 15.46 10.45 -2.98
C ILE A 379 15.15 8.97 -2.88
N LEU A 380 13.88 8.63 -2.63
CA LEU A 380 13.37 7.26 -2.55
C LEU A 380 12.48 7.01 -3.78
N ILE A 381 12.77 5.94 -4.52
CA ILE A 381 12.06 5.60 -5.75
C ILE A 381 11.36 4.26 -5.58
N TYR A 382 10.07 4.19 -5.96
CA TYR A 382 9.28 2.97 -6.07
C TYR A 382 8.87 2.75 -7.52
N GLU A 383 9.23 1.62 -8.11
CA GLU A 383 8.65 1.14 -9.36
C GLU A 383 7.40 0.33 -9.04
N LEU A 384 6.26 0.78 -9.55
CA LEU A 384 4.98 0.15 -9.32
C LEU A 384 4.56 -0.71 -10.52
N GLN A 385 3.73 -1.75 -10.27
CA GLN A 385 3.18 -2.60 -11.33
C GLN A 385 1.78 -3.12 -10.98
N GLY A 386 0.98 -3.48 -11.99
CA GLY A 386 -0.33 -4.09 -11.80
C GLY A 386 -1.44 -3.07 -11.53
N GLY A 387 -2.38 -3.40 -10.66
CA GLY A 387 -3.52 -2.55 -10.33
C GLY A 387 -3.29 -1.74 -9.06
N LEU A 388 -3.60 -0.45 -9.12
CA LEU A 388 -3.54 0.45 -7.97
C LEU A 388 -4.97 0.64 -7.43
N TYR A 389 -5.33 -0.13 -6.41
CA TYR A 389 -6.61 -0.15 -5.72
C TYR A 389 -6.41 0.23 -4.26
N PHE A 390 -7.49 0.37 -3.49
CA PHE A 390 -7.42 0.73 -2.08
C PHE A 390 -6.36 -0.11 -1.32
N ALA A 391 -6.44 -1.45 -1.39
CA ALA A 391 -5.55 -2.32 -0.63
C ALA A 391 -4.07 -2.20 -1.08
N THR A 392 -3.82 -2.14 -2.39
CA THR A 392 -2.45 -2.01 -2.91
C THR A 392 -1.87 -0.62 -2.67
N ALA A 393 -2.68 0.43 -2.74
CA ALA A 393 -2.29 1.78 -2.36
C ALA A 393 -1.97 1.85 -0.87
N GLU A 394 -2.80 1.27 0.00
CA GLU A 394 -2.56 1.21 1.44
C GLU A 394 -1.22 0.53 1.78
N GLN A 395 -0.93 -0.62 1.17
CA GLN A 395 0.36 -1.31 1.34
C GLN A 395 1.54 -0.43 0.91
N LEU A 396 1.42 0.26 -0.23
CA LEU A 396 2.43 1.21 -0.71
C LEU A 396 2.64 2.34 0.30
N LEU A 397 1.56 2.93 0.82
CA LEU A 397 1.64 4.03 1.79
C LEU A 397 2.35 3.61 3.08
N ARG A 398 2.09 2.41 3.59
CA ARG A 398 2.82 1.88 4.76
C ARG A 398 4.33 1.79 4.50
N ARG A 399 4.72 1.29 3.31
CA ARG A 399 6.15 1.24 2.93
C ARG A 399 6.74 2.63 2.82
N ILE A 400 6.03 3.58 2.18
CA ILE A 400 6.48 4.97 2.12
C ILE A 400 6.70 5.56 3.52
N VAL A 401 5.77 5.33 4.45
CA VAL A 401 5.89 5.80 5.83
C VAL A 401 7.13 5.20 6.52
N ALA A 402 7.35 3.90 6.37
CA ALA A 402 8.49 3.20 6.97
C ALA A 402 9.83 3.65 6.38
N ASP A 403 9.93 3.76 5.05
CA ASP A 403 11.19 3.95 4.34
C ASP A 403 11.60 5.43 4.19
N SER A 404 10.62 6.37 4.29
CA SER A 404 10.83 7.79 4.00
C SER A 404 11.44 8.61 5.14
N THR A 405 11.84 8.00 6.27
CA THR A 405 12.34 8.71 7.47
C THR A 405 13.40 9.75 7.13
N HIS A 406 14.37 9.41 6.28
CA HIS A 406 15.47 10.28 5.86
C HIS A 406 15.31 10.82 4.43
N SER A 407 14.14 10.66 3.80
CA SER A 407 13.91 11.08 2.43
C SER A 407 13.34 12.51 2.40
N ALA A 408 13.76 13.29 1.40
CA ALA A 408 13.15 14.57 1.03
C ALA A 408 12.14 14.38 -0.10
N PHE A 409 12.38 13.41 -0.98
CA PHE A 409 11.55 13.12 -2.13
C PHE A 409 11.18 11.64 -2.18
N VAL A 410 9.94 11.37 -2.58
CA VAL A 410 9.43 10.02 -2.85
C VAL A 410 8.90 10.00 -4.28
N ILE A 411 9.56 9.28 -5.17
CA ILE A 411 9.18 9.13 -6.57
C ILE A 411 8.41 7.82 -6.73
N LEU A 412 7.24 7.89 -7.37
CA LEU A 412 6.45 6.73 -7.77
C LEU A 412 6.48 6.63 -9.30
N ASP A 413 7.14 5.63 -9.84
CA ASP A 413 7.07 5.24 -11.25
C ASP A 413 5.80 4.43 -11.46
N VAL A 414 4.81 5.04 -12.10
CA VAL A 414 3.50 4.42 -12.37
C VAL A 414 3.37 3.88 -13.80
N ARG A 415 4.45 3.84 -14.57
CA ARG A 415 4.48 3.38 -15.98
C ARG A 415 3.86 1.99 -16.18
N ARG A 416 3.99 1.09 -15.21
CA ARG A 416 3.47 -0.29 -15.27
C ARG A 416 2.16 -0.48 -14.52
N ILE A 417 1.52 0.60 -14.08
CA ILE A 417 0.18 0.54 -13.52
C ILE A 417 -0.81 0.37 -14.66
N SER A 418 -1.50 -0.77 -14.65
CA SER A 418 -2.50 -1.11 -15.66
C SER A 418 -3.83 -0.41 -15.43
N ARG A 419 -4.17 -0.14 -14.17
CA ARG A 419 -5.38 0.56 -13.73
C ARG A 419 -5.18 1.15 -12.34
N ALA A 420 -5.74 2.34 -12.12
CA ALA A 420 -5.87 2.96 -10.80
C ALA A 420 -7.34 3.25 -10.53
N ASP A 421 -7.84 2.92 -9.34
CA ASP A 421 -9.18 3.31 -8.95
C ASP A 421 -9.18 4.65 -8.19
N HIS A 422 -10.35 5.24 -8.09
CA HIS A 422 -10.52 6.54 -7.42
C HIS A 422 -10.04 6.51 -5.96
N SER A 423 -10.31 5.43 -5.23
CA SER A 423 -9.93 5.30 -3.82
C SER A 423 -8.40 5.29 -3.63
N ALA A 424 -7.67 4.65 -4.54
CA ALA A 424 -6.22 4.62 -4.51
C ALA A 424 -5.60 5.99 -4.82
N LEU A 425 -6.12 6.70 -5.84
CA LEU A 425 -5.67 8.05 -6.19
C LEU A 425 -5.93 9.03 -5.04
N LEU A 426 -7.07 8.92 -4.38
CA LEU A 426 -7.41 9.72 -3.21
C LEU A 426 -6.43 9.48 -2.05
N LEU A 427 -6.09 8.22 -1.77
CA LEU A 427 -5.07 7.88 -0.77
C LEU A 427 -3.69 8.46 -1.11
N LEU A 428 -3.27 8.40 -2.39
CA LEU A 428 -2.01 9.01 -2.83
C LEU A 428 -2.03 10.54 -2.68
N LYS A 429 -3.16 11.19 -2.97
CA LYS A 429 -3.35 12.63 -2.74
C LYS A 429 -3.20 12.97 -1.25
N ASP A 430 -3.89 12.24 -0.36
CA ASP A 430 -3.81 12.43 1.09
C ASP A 430 -2.37 12.20 1.61
N MET A 431 -1.66 11.21 1.05
CA MET A 431 -0.24 11.00 1.35
C MET A 431 0.62 12.18 0.89
N SER A 432 0.38 12.74 -0.30
CA SER A 432 1.14 13.89 -0.79
C SER A 432 1.05 15.08 0.18
N VAL A 433 -0.15 15.35 0.69
CA VAL A 433 -0.39 16.39 1.71
C VAL A 433 0.33 16.05 3.03
N THR A 434 0.29 14.78 3.44
CA THR A 434 0.96 14.32 4.68
C THR A 434 2.49 14.45 4.58
N LEU A 435 3.06 14.09 3.44
CA LEU A 435 4.49 14.26 3.16
C LEU A 435 4.87 15.73 3.13
N ALA A 436 4.08 16.59 2.48
CA ALA A 436 4.33 18.03 2.40
C ALA A 436 4.35 18.69 3.79
N LYS A 437 3.44 18.33 4.69
CA LYS A 437 3.45 18.78 6.10
C LYS A 437 4.72 18.38 6.86
N SER A 438 5.42 17.36 6.39
CA SER A 438 6.69 16.88 6.97
C SER A 438 7.92 17.39 6.20
N GLY A 439 7.75 18.36 5.30
CA GLY A 439 8.82 18.91 4.47
C GLY A 439 9.33 17.95 3.39
N LYS A 440 8.50 16.98 2.98
CA LYS A 440 8.82 15.99 1.96
C LYS A 440 7.90 16.16 0.75
N THR A 441 8.36 15.76 -0.44
CA THR A 441 7.60 15.90 -1.67
C THR A 441 7.33 14.53 -2.28
N LEU A 442 6.05 14.26 -2.61
CA LEU A 442 5.65 13.15 -3.45
C LEU A 442 5.82 13.55 -4.92
N VAL A 443 6.36 12.65 -5.73
CA VAL A 443 6.58 12.86 -7.16
C VAL A 443 6.00 11.67 -7.91
N LEU A 444 5.14 11.93 -8.90
CA LEU A 444 4.58 10.93 -9.80
C LEU A 444 5.30 11.01 -11.14
N ALA A 445 5.76 9.88 -11.66
CA ALA A 445 6.46 9.79 -12.94
C ALA A 445 5.79 8.78 -13.87
N ASP A 446 5.79 9.06 -15.19
CA ASP A 446 5.20 8.19 -16.22
C ASP A 446 3.67 8.00 -16.05
N ILE A 447 2.93 9.06 -15.70
CA ILE A 447 1.48 9.01 -15.50
C ILE A 447 0.79 8.77 -16.85
N THR A 448 -0.12 7.78 -16.90
CA THR A 448 -0.94 7.53 -18.09
C THR A 448 -1.93 8.69 -18.32
N PRO A 449 -2.35 8.97 -19.57
CA PRO A 449 -3.31 10.05 -19.86
C PRO A 449 -4.60 9.95 -19.03
N GLN A 450 -5.15 8.74 -18.85
CA GLN A 450 -6.36 8.54 -18.04
C GLN A 450 -6.11 8.87 -16.56
N MET A 451 -5.05 8.33 -15.98
CA MET A 451 -4.68 8.61 -14.59
C MET A 451 -4.41 10.10 -14.37
N GLN A 452 -3.89 10.81 -15.38
CA GLN A 452 -3.66 12.24 -15.31
C GLN A 452 -4.95 13.05 -15.25
N ILE A 453 -5.99 12.61 -16.00
CA ILE A 453 -7.33 13.24 -15.96
C ILE A 453 -7.92 13.04 -14.55
N ASP A 454 -7.91 11.81 -14.05
CA ASP A 454 -8.47 11.48 -12.75
C ASP A 454 -7.72 12.20 -11.60
N TRP A 455 -6.38 12.32 -11.72
CA TRP A 455 -5.55 13.05 -10.76
C TRP A 455 -5.87 14.56 -10.75
N ARG A 456 -6.00 15.19 -11.91
CA ARG A 456 -6.37 16.61 -12.02
C ARG A 456 -7.75 16.91 -11.43
N ALA A 457 -8.73 16.03 -11.67
CA ALA A 457 -10.05 16.17 -11.07
C ALA A 457 -9.98 16.16 -9.53
N LEU A 458 -9.12 15.33 -8.95
CA LEU A 458 -8.88 15.32 -7.50
C LEU A 458 -8.16 16.60 -7.00
N GLU A 459 -7.29 17.20 -7.80
CA GLU A 459 -6.60 18.46 -7.46
C GLU A 459 -7.56 19.64 -7.41
N GLU A 460 -8.58 19.68 -8.28
CA GLU A 460 -9.64 20.70 -8.25
C GLU A 460 -10.48 20.66 -6.97
N GLU A 461 -10.61 19.50 -6.34
CA GLU A 461 -11.30 19.33 -5.04
C GLU A 461 -10.45 19.77 -3.82
N GLY A 462 -9.17 20.08 -4.01
CA GLY A 462 -8.26 20.54 -2.95
C GLY A 462 -6.80 20.34 -3.32
N ALA A 463 -5.91 21.22 -2.86
CA ALA A 463 -4.50 21.23 -3.22
C ALA A 463 -3.81 19.87 -2.98
N SER A 464 -3.11 19.37 -3.98
CA SER A 464 -2.17 18.28 -3.91
C SER A 464 -0.75 18.82 -3.68
N GLY A 465 0.04 18.15 -2.87
CA GLY A 465 1.47 18.47 -2.71
C GLY A 465 2.37 17.68 -3.65
N ALA A 466 1.81 16.93 -4.61
CA ALA A 466 2.57 16.08 -5.52
C ALA A 466 3.02 16.84 -6.78
N LEU A 467 4.21 16.46 -7.28
CA LEU A 467 4.72 16.91 -8.58
C LEU A 467 4.56 15.79 -9.60
N CYS A 468 4.25 16.14 -10.86
CA CYS A 468 4.07 15.19 -11.95
C CYS A 468 5.13 15.40 -13.03
N PHE A 469 5.76 14.31 -13.50
CA PHE A 469 6.78 14.34 -14.55
C PHE A 469 6.47 13.30 -15.63
N GLU A 470 6.93 13.60 -16.86
CA GLU A 470 6.74 12.72 -18.03
C GLU A 470 7.41 11.35 -17.87
N ASN A 471 8.52 11.28 -17.12
CA ASN A 471 9.27 10.04 -16.90
C ASN A 471 10.12 10.13 -15.61
N VAL A 472 10.63 8.98 -15.17
CA VAL A 472 11.47 8.88 -13.96
C VAL A 472 12.76 9.68 -14.08
N ASP A 473 13.36 9.79 -15.28
CA ASP A 473 14.59 10.55 -15.49
C ASP A 473 14.40 12.04 -15.21
N ALA A 474 13.33 12.63 -15.73
CA ALA A 474 12.97 14.02 -15.46
C ALA A 474 12.63 14.26 -13.98
N ALA A 475 11.95 13.31 -13.35
CA ALA A 475 11.64 13.36 -11.92
C ALA A 475 12.91 13.31 -11.06
N LEU A 476 13.84 12.40 -11.37
CA LEU A 476 15.15 12.29 -10.70
C LEU A 476 15.96 13.58 -10.89
N GLU A 477 16.05 14.06 -12.12
CA GLU A 477 16.77 15.31 -12.42
C GLU A 477 16.24 16.49 -11.61
N HIS A 478 14.91 16.62 -11.51
CA HIS A 478 14.28 17.66 -10.69
C HIS A 478 14.66 17.52 -9.21
N CYS A 479 14.53 16.32 -8.64
CA CYS A 479 14.85 16.05 -7.24
C CYS A 479 16.33 16.29 -6.93
N GLU A 480 17.23 15.85 -7.82
CA GLU A 480 18.67 16.11 -7.73
C GLU A 480 18.98 17.61 -7.75
N ASN A 481 18.37 18.36 -8.69
CA ASN A 481 18.55 19.82 -8.78
C ASN A 481 18.10 20.51 -7.48
N ARG A 482 17.00 20.08 -6.88
CA ARG A 482 16.53 20.61 -5.59
C ARG A 482 17.52 20.35 -4.47
N LEU A 483 18.09 19.14 -4.39
CA LEU A 483 19.12 18.79 -3.40
C LEU A 483 20.42 19.60 -3.63
N ILE A 484 20.81 19.84 -4.88
CA ILE A 484 21.97 20.66 -5.22
C ILE A 484 21.75 22.10 -4.78
N LEU A 485 20.60 22.70 -5.12
CA LEU A 485 20.26 24.08 -4.72
C LEU A 485 20.15 24.24 -3.19
N GLU A 486 19.70 23.22 -2.48
CA GLU A 486 19.65 23.23 -1.02
C GLU A 486 21.07 23.27 -0.41
N ALA A 487 22.02 22.53 -1.01
CA ALA A 487 23.40 22.46 -0.52
C ALA A 487 24.27 23.64 -1.01
N ASP A 488 24.01 24.12 -2.23
CA ASP A 488 24.80 25.15 -2.91
C ASP A 488 23.91 25.92 -3.90
N PRO A 489 23.36 27.06 -3.50
CA PRO A 489 22.43 27.84 -4.32
C PRO A 489 22.99 28.31 -5.67
N GLU A 490 24.31 28.45 -5.78
CA GLU A 490 24.98 28.91 -7.01
C GLU A 490 25.41 27.75 -7.93
N ALA A 491 25.37 26.51 -7.45
CA ALA A 491 25.87 25.34 -8.20
C ALA A 491 25.13 25.09 -9.53
N LEU A 492 23.87 25.52 -9.66
CA LEU A 492 23.08 25.37 -10.89
C LEU A 492 23.12 26.60 -11.81
N ASP A 493 23.91 27.62 -11.51
CA ASP A 493 24.11 28.73 -12.42
C ASP A 493 24.92 28.28 -13.65
N SER A 494 24.20 27.98 -14.74
CA SER A 494 24.81 27.53 -15.99
C SER A 494 25.43 28.66 -16.79
N GLY A 495 25.19 29.91 -16.42
CA GLY A 495 25.78 31.09 -17.07
C GLY A 495 27.21 31.40 -16.65
N MET A 496 27.66 30.85 -15.52
CA MET A 496 29.02 31.00 -15.02
C MET A 496 30.01 30.22 -15.90
N LEU A 497 31.03 30.91 -16.40
CA LEU A 497 32.11 30.29 -17.17
C LEU A 497 33.08 29.60 -16.21
N LEU A 498 33.12 28.27 -16.25
CA LEU A 498 34.04 27.49 -15.43
C LEU A 498 35.47 27.53 -16.02
N PRO A 499 36.51 27.67 -15.19
CA PRO A 499 37.91 27.60 -15.65
C PRO A 499 38.29 26.16 -16.05
N LEU A 500 39.35 26.01 -16.84
CA LEU A 500 39.88 24.71 -17.28
C LEU A 500 40.14 23.74 -16.15
N SER A 501 40.58 24.22 -15.01
CA SER A 501 40.84 23.41 -13.80
C SER A 501 39.60 22.71 -13.22
N GLU A 502 38.41 23.17 -13.56
CA GLU A 502 37.14 22.55 -13.10
C GLU A 502 36.58 21.52 -14.09
N MET A 503 37.21 21.36 -15.25
CA MET A 503 36.82 20.33 -16.23
C MET A 503 37.13 18.93 -15.71
N ASP A 504 36.23 17.99 -15.89
CA ASP A 504 36.31 16.62 -15.34
C ASP A 504 37.59 15.86 -15.71
N ILE A 505 38.08 16.05 -16.94
CA ILE A 505 39.34 15.42 -17.40
C ILE A 505 40.61 16.13 -16.89
N LEU A 506 40.53 17.42 -16.53
CA LEU A 506 41.68 18.24 -16.17
C LEU A 506 41.92 18.33 -14.64
N ARG A 507 40.97 17.88 -13.82
CA ARG A 507 41.00 18.05 -12.35
C ARG A 507 42.19 17.37 -11.65
N ASN A 508 42.78 16.38 -12.26
CA ASN A 508 43.95 15.67 -11.70
C ASN A 508 45.27 16.19 -12.26
N LEU A 509 45.25 17.21 -13.12
CA LEU A 509 46.43 17.91 -13.60
C LEU A 509 46.77 19.06 -12.63
N SER A 510 48.07 19.31 -12.46
CA SER A 510 48.55 20.45 -11.71
C SER A 510 48.26 21.77 -12.45
N ALA A 511 48.27 22.90 -11.74
CA ALA A 511 48.11 24.23 -12.36
C ALA A 511 49.16 24.47 -13.47
N ASP A 512 50.39 23.99 -13.31
CA ASP A 512 51.45 24.09 -14.30
C ASP A 512 51.15 23.25 -15.55
N GLU A 513 50.66 22.02 -15.37
CA GLU A 513 50.25 21.16 -16.50
C GLU A 513 49.04 21.75 -17.26
N ILE A 514 48.09 22.37 -16.58
CA ILE A 514 46.96 23.06 -17.21
C ILE A 514 47.44 24.29 -17.98
N ALA A 515 48.32 25.10 -17.41
CA ALA A 515 48.90 26.28 -18.08
C ALA A 515 49.67 25.87 -19.35
N ARG A 516 50.34 24.73 -19.39
CA ARG A 516 51.02 24.18 -20.56
C ARG A 516 50.05 23.64 -21.62
N LEU A 517 48.87 23.17 -21.21
CA LEU A 517 47.80 22.67 -22.09
C LEU A 517 47.00 23.83 -22.73
N GLU A 518 46.83 24.91 -22.01
CA GLU A 518 45.98 26.05 -22.39
C GLU A 518 46.23 26.59 -23.81
N PRO A 519 47.50 26.73 -24.33
CA PRO A 519 47.78 27.19 -25.69
C PRO A 519 47.26 26.28 -26.82
N TYR A 520 46.91 25.05 -26.51
CA TYR A 520 46.35 24.07 -27.45
C TYR A 520 44.84 23.99 -27.44
N ILE A 521 44.17 24.78 -26.56
CA ILE A 521 42.71 24.80 -26.37
C ILE A 521 42.12 26.02 -27.05
N GLU A 522 41.07 25.78 -27.81
CA GLU A 522 40.26 26.83 -28.45
C GLU A 522 38.96 27.01 -27.66
N THR A 523 38.42 28.24 -27.69
CA THR A 523 37.09 28.53 -27.10
C THR A 523 36.09 28.73 -28.22
N VAL A 524 34.96 27.97 -28.16
CA VAL A 524 33.88 28.03 -29.16
C VAL A 524 32.55 28.24 -28.45
N THR A 525 31.68 29.09 -29.03
CA THR A 525 30.34 29.37 -28.50
C THR A 525 29.27 28.89 -29.48
N HIS A 526 28.16 28.38 -28.93
CA HIS A 526 26.99 28.00 -29.71
C HIS A 526 25.74 28.62 -29.09
N GLN A 527 24.75 28.96 -29.92
CA GLN A 527 23.46 29.45 -29.47
C GLN A 527 22.55 28.31 -29.08
N ALA A 528 21.50 28.61 -28.28
CA ALA A 528 20.49 27.62 -27.96
C ALA A 528 19.85 27.05 -29.23
N GLY A 529 19.75 25.72 -29.31
CA GLY A 529 19.25 24.98 -30.47
C GLY A 529 20.32 24.58 -31.49
N ASP A 530 21.55 25.09 -31.39
CA ASP A 530 22.64 24.72 -32.30
C ASP A 530 23.03 23.25 -32.09
N CYS A 531 23.34 22.59 -33.22
CA CYS A 531 23.91 21.23 -33.21
C CYS A 531 25.43 21.35 -33.10
N ILE A 532 25.97 21.04 -31.90
CA ILE A 532 27.40 21.07 -31.58
C ILE A 532 28.12 19.89 -32.24
N ILE A 533 27.53 18.70 -32.17
CA ILE A 533 28.01 17.47 -32.80
C ILE A 533 26.84 16.88 -33.57
N ARG A 534 27.08 16.45 -34.82
CA ARG A 534 26.09 15.74 -35.63
C ARG A 534 26.47 14.26 -35.74
N GLU A 535 25.49 13.39 -35.53
CA GLU A 535 25.64 11.94 -35.74
C GLU A 535 26.13 11.63 -37.16
N GLY A 536 27.11 10.75 -37.28
CA GLY A 536 27.73 10.32 -38.55
C GLY A 536 28.87 11.21 -39.05
N ASP A 537 29.08 12.41 -38.48
CA ASP A 537 30.18 13.31 -38.87
C ASP A 537 31.55 12.68 -38.48
N ALA A 538 32.62 13.10 -39.19
CA ALA A 538 33.98 12.78 -38.81
C ALA A 538 34.33 13.45 -37.49
N ALA A 539 35.00 12.74 -36.62
CA ALA A 539 35.37 13.23 -35.30
C ALA A 539 36.82 13.68 -35.28
N ASP A 540 37.07 14.93 -34.96
CA ASP A 540 38.40 15.57 -34.99
C ASP A 540 38.75 16.31 -33.69
N ARG A 541 37.83 16.34 -32.71
CA ARG A 541 37.97 17.14 -31.48
C ARG A 541 37.20 16.61 -30.28
N LEU A 542 37.70 17.00 -29.11
CA LEU A 542 37.10 16.80 -27.81
C LEU A 542 36.51 18.13 -27.32
N TYR A 543 35.32 18.12 -26.70
CA TYR A 543 34.67 19.27 -26.12
C TYR A 543 34.66 19.19 -24.61
N LEU A 544 34.88 20.34 -23.94
CA LEU A 544 34.74 20.50 -22.49
C LEU A 544 33.72 21.62 -22.27
N LEU A 545 32.56 21.32 -21.72
CA LEU A 545 31.49 22.28 -21.53
C LEU A 545 31.82 23.23 -20.38
N ALA A 546 32.16 24.48 -20.72
CA ALA A 546 32.56 25.50 -19.75
C ALA A 546 31.38 26.30 -19.19
N SER A 547 30.34 26.54 -20.00
CA SER A 547 29.09 27.13 -19.54
C SER A 547 27.91 26.68 -20.39
N GLY A 548 26.69 26.82 -19.89
CA GLY A 548 25.46 26.40 -20.56
C GLY A 548 25.16 24.91 -20.35
N ASN A 549 24.09 24.45 -21.00
CA ASN A 549 23.61 23.04 -20.95
C ASN A 549 23.51 22.49 -22.37
N ALA A 550 23.82 21.19 -22.52
CA ALA A 550 23.65 20.48 -23.79
C ALA A 550 22.96 19.14 -23.56
N SER A 551 22.29 18.61 -24.58
CA SER A 551 21.67 17.29 -24.58
C SER A 551 22.24 16.39 -25.66
N VAL A 552 22.20 15.09 -25.43
CA VAL A 552 22.55 14.04 -26.38
C VAL A 552 21.27 13.38 -26.86
N ASP A 553 20.93 13.58 -28.11
CA ASP A 553 19.73 13.03 -28.71
C ASP A 553 20.07 12.00 -29.79
N VAL A 554 19.34 10.89 -29.80
CA VAL A 554 19.38 9.88 -30.85
C VAL A 554 18.01 9.80 -31.51
N VAL A 555 18.02 9.69 -32.84
CA VAL A 555 16.81 9.44 -33.63
C VAL A 555 16.55 7.92 -33.61
N LEU A 556 15.38 7.51 -33.16
CA LEU A 556 14.99 6.09 -33.17
C LEU A 556 14.68 5.62 -34.59
N ASP A 557 14.69 4.30 -34.82
CA ASP A 557 14.53 3.63 -36.12
C ASP A 557 13.29 4.03 -36.93
N ASP A 558 12.27 4.64 -36.29
CA ASP A 558 11.09 5.19 -36.98
C ASP A 558 11.33 6.57 -37.64
N GLY A 559 12.51 7.17 -37.45
CA GLY A 559 12.91 8.47 -38.01
C GLY A 559 12.11 9.67 -37.46
N LYS A 560 11.12 9.45 -36.59
CA LYS A 560 10.19 10.47 -36.06
C LYS A 560 10.37 10.78 -34.58
N ARG A 561 10.92 9.83 -33.81
CA ARG A 561 11.09 9.99 -32.37
C ARG A 561 12.54 10.30 -32.03
N ARG A 562 12.74 11.38 -31.30
CA ARG A 562 14.02 11.68 -30.67
C ARG A 562 13.96 11.24 -29.22
N THR A 563 15.00 10.55 -28.76
CA THR A 563 15.13 10.14 -27.37
C THR A 563 16.40 10.75 -26.80
N ARG A 564 16.28 11.46 -25.69
CA ARG A 564 17.41 11.99 -24.94
C ARG A 564 18.14 10.82 -24.26
N LEU A 565 19.39 10.61 -24.67
CA LEU A 565 20.27 9.59 -24.07
C LEU A 565 20.97 10.14 -22.83
N ALA A 566 21.44 11.38 -22.88
CA ALA A 566 22.14 12.05 -21.81
C ALA A 566 21.94 13.57 -21.91
N ALA A 567 22.31 14.28 -20.86
CA ALA A 567 22.46 15.72 -20.88
C ALA A 567 23.70 16.13 -20.12
N PHE A 568 24.29 17.25 -20.50
CA PHE A 568 25.55 17.73 -19.97
C PHE A 568 25.38 19.04 -19.23
N ARG A 569 26.04 19.16 -18.08
CA ARG A 569 26.20 20.39 -17.29
C ARG A 569 27.64 20.91 -17.44
N PRO A 570 27.90 22.19 -17.11
CA PRO A 570 29.27 22.71 -17.08
C PRO A 570 30.22 21.83 -16.25
N GLY A 571 31.46 21.70 -16.72
CA GLY A 571 32.49 20.86 -16.13
C GLY A 571 32.57 19.44 -16.70
N VAL A 572 31.72 19.08 -17.68
CA VAL A 572 31.69 17.75 -18.31
C VAL A 572 32.34 17.79 -19.69
N SER A 573 33.16 16.77 -19.99
CA SER A 573 33.73 16.55 -21.32
C SER A 573 32.89 15.59 -22.14
N PHE A 574 32.85 15.77 -23.47
CA PHE A 574 32.12 14.89 -24.39
C PHE A 574 32.82 14.84 -25.78
N GLY A 575 32.48 13.79 -26.55
CA GLY A 575 33.08 13.54 -27.86
C GLY A 575 34.40 12.80 -27.79
N GLU A 576 34.73 12.22 -26.63
CA GLU A 576 35.99 11.48 -26.34
C GLU A 576 36.10 10.10 -27.00
N PHE A 577 34.96 9.45 -27.32
CA PHE A 577 34.97 8.09 -27.87
C PHE A 577 35.79 7.99 -29.15
N ALA A 578 35.59 8.93 -30.03
CA ALA A 578 36.26 8.95 -31.33
C ALA A 578 37.79 9.17 -31.26
N LEU A 579 38.32 9.60 -30.13
CA LEU A 579 39.76 9.67 -29.90
C LEU A 579 40.38 8.27 -29.85
N PHE A 580 39.63 7.29 -29.31
CA PHE A 580 40.12 5.94 -29.09
C PHE A 580 39.78 4.98 -30.23
N ASP A 581 38.57 5.08 -30.80
CA ASP A 581 38.10 4.16 -31.85
C ASP A 581 38.26 4.71 -33.27
N ARG A 582 38.64 5.99 -33.40
CA ARG A 582 38.71 6.74 -34.68
C ARG A 582 37.43 6.64 -35.51
N GLY A 583 36.29 6.39 -34.81
CA GLY A 583 34.99 6.24 -35.40
C GLY A 583 34.33 7.56 -35.80
N ARG A 584 33.10 7.45 -36.32
CA ARG A 584 32.23 8.61 -36.56
C ARG A 584 31.48 8.97 -35.28
N ARG A 585 30.92 10.19 -35.22
CA ARG A 585 30.07 10.65 -34.12
C ARG A 585 28.85 9.73 -33.99
N VAL A 586 28.59 9.22 -32.79
CA VAL A 586 27.54 8.22 -32.52
C VAL A 586 26.19 8.82 -32.15
N ALA A 587 26.12 10.13 -31.91
CA ALA A 587 24.87 10.83 -31.51
C ALA A 587 24.97 12.31 -31.80
N ASN A 588 23.80 12.97 -31.86
CA ASN A 588 23.73 14.42 -31.91
C ASN A 588 23.91 15.02 -30.52
N VAL A 589 24.68 16.13 -30.43
CA VAL A 589 24.77 16.95 -29.22
C VAL A 589 24.21 18.33 -29.55
N ILE A 590 23.18 18.76 -28.83
CA ILE A 590 22.43 19.97 -29.06
C ILE A 590 22.59 20.91 -27.85
N ALA A 591 22.84 22.19 -28.10
CA ALA A 591 22.85 23.23 -27.07
C ALA A 591 21.43 23.48 -26.56
N GLU A 592 21.14 23.22 -25.28
CA GLU A 592 19.83 23.53 -24.65
C GLU A 592 19.73 25.01 -24.29
N THR A 593 20.84 25.63 -23.93
CA THR A 593 21.00 27.07 -23.66
C THR A 593 22.20 27.61 -24.49
N PRO A 594 22.49 28.90 -24.53
CA PRO A 594 23.78 29.37 -25.05
C PRO A 594 24.92 28.67 -24.29
N VAL A 595 25.86 28.03 -25.00
CA VAL A 595 26.96 27.27 -24.44
C VAL A 595 28.30 27.82 -24.85
N THR A 596 29.30 27.70 -23.96
CA THR A 596 30.71 27.91 -24.26
C THR A 596 31.43 26.61 -24.01
N CYS A 597 32.20 26.15 -25.00
CA CYS A 597 33.01 24.96 -24.90
C CYS A 597 34.49 25.30 -25.09
N TYR A 598 35.34 24.68 -24.27
CA TYR A 598 36.74 24.55 -24.59
C TYR A 598 36.93 23.34 -25.50
N VAL A 599 37.71 23.47 -26.55
CA VAL A 599 37.85 22.48 -27.61
C VAL A 599 39.33 22.09 -27.74
N LEU A 600 39.60 20.79 -27.68
CA LEU A 600 40.92 20.23 -27.95
C LEU A 600 40.86 19.42 -29.25
N LEU A 601 41.53 19.93 -30.31
CA LEU A 601 41.65 19.21 -31.58
C LEU A 601 42.57 17.99 -31.44
N PHE A 602 42.20 16.86 -32.04
CA PHE A 602 43.03 15.64 -32.00
C PHE A 602 44.40 15.86 -32.64
N GLN A 603 44.47 16.69 -33.68
CA GLN A 603 45.75 17.08 -34.26
C GLN A 603 46.64 17.86 -33.26
N LYS A 604 46.04 18.69 -32.39
CA LYS A 604 46.79 19.38 -31.33
C LYS A 604 47.29 18.38 -30.25
N LEU A 605 46.51 17.37 -29.98
CA LEU A 605 46.90 16.30 -29.05
C LEU A 605 48.10 15.50 -29.59
N GLU A 606 48.16 15.24 -30.92
CA GLU A 606 49.34 14.63 -31.59
C GLU A 606 50.56 15.56 -31.54
N GLN A 607 50.36 16.90 -31.62
CA GLN A 607 51.47 17.86 -31.42
C GLN A 607 52.01 17.81 -29.97
N ILE A 608 51.13 17.73 -28.97
CA ILE A 608 51.54 17.57 -27.57
C ILE A 608 52.30 16.26 -27.37
N GLU A 609 51.92 15.15 -28.01
CA GLU A 609 52.66 13.89 -27.98
C GLU A 609 54.11 14.07 -28.43
N ALA A 610 54.31 14.83 -29.51
CA ALA A 610 55.66 15.04 -30.07
C ALA A 610 56.49 16.04 -29.26
N THR A 611 55.87 17.06 -28.63
CA THR A 611 56.61 18.14 -27.95
C THR A 611 56.68 17.97 -26.44
N GLU A 612 55.66 17.38 -25.84
CA GLU A 612 55.46 17.26 -24.38
C GLU A 612 54.88 15.88 -24.01
N PRO A 613 55.62 14.77 -24.23
CA PRO A 613 55.11 13.41 -24.05
C PRO A 613 54.51 13.14 -22.66
N ASP A 614 55.10 13.72 -21.62
CA ASP A 614 54.62 13.56 -20.25
C ASP A 614 53.24 14.15 -20.07
N LEU A 615 52.97 15.34 -20.62
CA LEU A 615 51.66 15.99 -20.59
C LEU A 615 50.63 15.19 -21.39
N TYR A 616 51.01 14.68 -22.57
CA TYR A 616 50.18 13.80 -23.39
C TYR A 616 49.73 12.55 -22.61
N HIS A 617 50.66 11.83 -21.98
CA HIS A 617 50.33 10.65 -21.17
C HIS A 617 49.40 10.98 -20.00
N ARG A 618 49.60 12.14 -19.34
CA ARG A 618 48.74 12.60 -18.27
C ARG A 618 47.30 12.85 -18.74
N VAL A 619 47.13 13.50 -19.88
CA VAL A 619 45.80 13.77 -20.48
C VAL A 619 45.11 12.47 -20.87
N LEU A 620 45.82 11.53 -21.54
CA LEU A 620 45.26 10.22 -21.89
C LEU A 620 44.90 9.40 -20.67
N PHE A 621 45.73 9.42 -19.63
CA PHE A 621 45.41 8.71 -18.39
C PHE A 621 44.18 9.31 -17.68
N ALA A 622 44.02 10.64 -17.71
CA ALA A 622 42.85 11.32 -17.17
C ALA A 622 41.56 10.94 -17.93
N LEU A 623 41.62 10.87 -19.27
CA LEU A 623 40.54 10.38 -20.12
C LEU A 623 40.18 8.92 -19.80
N GLY A 624 41.19 8.04 -19.67
CA GLY A 624 40.98 6.64 -19.33
C GLY A 624 40.30 6.45 -17.97
N ARG A 625 40.66 7.27 -16.97
CA ARG A 625 40.01 7.29 -15.67
C ARG A 625 38.55 7.75 -15.75
N LEU A 626 38.30 8.82 -16.51
CA LEU A 626 36.95 9.33 -16.74
C LEU A 626 36.02 8.25 -17.34
N LEU A 627 36.49 7.55 -18.40
CA LEU A 627 35.73 6.47 -19.03
C LEU A 627 35.49 5.30 -18.07
N THR A 628 36.51 4.94 -17.28
CA THR A 628 36.38 3.91 -16.26
C THR A 628 35.33 4.28 -15.19
N ASP A 629 35.33 5.52 -14.74
CA ASP A 629 34.38 6.00 -13.75
C ASP A 629 32.94 6.07 -14.32
N ARG A 630 32.78 6.45 -15.59
CA ARG A 630 31.49 6.39 -16.29
C ARG A 630 31.00 4.95 -16.41
N LEU A 631 31.87 4.00 -16.80
CA LEU A 631 31.51 2.58 -16.90
C LEU A 631 31.13 1.97 -15.54
N ARG A 632 31.91 2.26 -14.49
CA ARG A 632 31.60 1.80 -13.13
C ARG A 632 30.24 2.30 -12.66
N ARG A 633 29.89 3.55 -12.98
CA ARG A 633 28.60 4.13 -12.63
C ARG A 633 27.46 3.41 -13.32
N VAL A 634 27.55 3.22 -14.64
CA VAL A 634 26.54 2.45 -15.40
C VAL A 634 26.41 1.02 -14.86
N THR A 635 27.53 0.39 -14.52
CA THR A 635 27.51 -0.98 -13.93
C THR A 635 26.85 -1.00 -12.55
N ALA A 636 27.07 0.01 -11.71
CA ALA A 636 26.42 0.13 -10.40
C ALA A 636 24.91 0.38 -10.55
N GLU A 637 24.52 1.22 -11.51
CA GLU A 637 23.12 1.49 -11.83
C GLU A 637 22.40 0.22 -12.34
N VAL A 638 23.01 -0.53 -13.25
CA VAL A 638 22.47 -1.82 -13.72
C VAL A 638 22.26 -2.77 -12.54
N ARG A 639 23.23 -2.89 -11.62
CA ARG A 639 23.10 -3.73 -10.42
C ARG A 639 21.97 -3.25 -9.48
N ALA A 640 21.77 -1.96 -9.35
CA ALA A 640 20.68 -1.43 -8.52
C ALA A 640 19.31 -1.65 -9.16
N LEU A 641 19.26 -1.82 -10.49
CA LEU A 641 18.06 -2.04 -11.28
C LEU A 641 17.78 -3.52 -11.60
N THR A 642 18.68 -4.44 -11.27
CA THR A 642 18.45 -5.90 -11.36
C THR A 642 18.05 -6.48 -10.02
#